data_42fcde338876f30dd6d8d33e8911f3f4
#
_entry.id   42fcde338876f30dd6d8d33e8911f3f4
#
_cell.length_a   1.000
_cell.length_b   1.000
_cell.length_c   1.000
_cell.angle_alpha   90.00
_cell.angle_beta   90.00
_cell.angle_gamma   90.00
#
_symmetry.space_group_name_H-M   'P 1'
#
loop_
_entity.id
_entity.type
_entity.pdbx_description
1 polymer ?
#
loop_
_entity_poly.entity_id
_entity_poly.type
_entity_poly.pdbx_seq_one_letter_code
_entity_poly.pdbx_strand_id
1 'polypeptide(L)'
;MSIRWDPKQFEAKWAAKWEEDQLYKTGPADHRPKSYILDFFPYPSGDGLSVGHCRNYVPTDVLSRYYRMRGYNVLHPMGWDAFGLPAENAAIKLKTNPAKLIAQFSANYKRQFRLIGISFDWNRELNSSHPEYYRWTQWIFLQLYHSWYDTRVNRAQPISLLESELARNGTSEIPGVAALSAKEWNSMRPGQRRDFLSRFRLAYRAVSTVNWDPVEKTVLANEEVIEGRGWRSGALVEKKKLNQWFFRITAYADRLLADLAMIDWPEHIKLMQRNWIGRSEGAEVRFHTDAGDLCIFTTRPDTLWGATFMVLSPEHPFVERLATPAYKAQVDAYVTEAKRHSDKERSAEGREKTGVFIGAYATNSVYCERIPIWVADYVLMGYGTGAIMAVPAHDQRDFEFARKFGLPVRVVIKAGQGAKPLDAAEMEAAWTGEGVMIDSGPFDGTSTPVAVKKVTAWLEETGRGKQAVNYKLRDWGISRQRYWGTPIPIVYTPDGEVPVSPDDLPVRLPDVSHYEPTNSGESPLATIAEFVNVALPDGTVGHRETDTMGTFACSSWYFLRFTDPRNSLAAFDTKEVAYWLPVDMYVGGAEHAVMHLLYARFWTKALHDLGHLPFLEPFQRLRNQGMILAPDGKEKMSKSKGNVITPDEVVEEWGADALRTYEMFISDFEQATPWNTNGLAGTHRWLRRAWEILLEPACRPTPDATTDQADRNLRRWTHKTIRKVSQDIEGFRFNTVISSLMEFTNALYDSQKHVSEEAFTEATEALLLMLAPVAPFMAEEVWDRKHRTYSIHQQAWPAYDEALAADEEITLVLQVNGKVRGRLTMPANLSEQEARSVALQSEAVRRHLDGHTPKKVIYVPGKLVNVVV
;
A
#
# COMPACT_ATOMS: atom_id res chain seq x y z
N MET A 1 40.64 -26.36 18.88
CA MET A 1 39.22 -26.41 18.55
C MET A 1 39.09 -26.62 17.04
N SER A 2 38.10 -27.37 16.56
CA SER A 2 37.90 -27.59 15.14
C SER A 2 37.66 -26.29 14.38
N ILE A 3 38.46 -26.04 13.32
CA ILE A 3 38.26 -24.91 12.40
C ILE A 3 37.01 -25.11 11.55
N ARG A 4 36.43 -26.30 11.57
CA ARG A 4 35.26 -26.65 10.76
C ARG A 4 34.05 -25.81 11.14
N TRP A 5 33.45 -25.17 10.14
CA TRP A 5 32.20 -24.45 10.30
C TRP A 5 31.03 -25.42 10.56
N ASP A 6 30.36 -25.21 11.69
CA ASP A 6 29.18 -25.96 12.11
C ASP A 6 28.20 -25.02 12.82
N PRO A 7 27.18 -24.49 12.11
CA PRO A 7 26.23 -23.50 12.64
C PRO A 7 25.53 -23.97 13.92
N LYS A 8 25.24 -25.28 14.04
CA LYS A 8 24.53 -25.85 15.19
C LYS A 8 25.26 -25.64 16.52
N GLN A 9 26.57 -25.41 16.48
CA GLN A 9 27.36 -25.24 17.69
C GLN A 9 27.24 -23.84 18.31
N PHE A 10 26.86 -22.81 17.52
CA PHE A 10 26.90 -21.44 18.01
C PHE A 10 25.64 -20.60 17.77
N GLU A 11 24.76 -20.95 16.81
CA GLU A 11 23.56 -20.14 16.50
C GLU A 11 22.65 -20.01 17.73
N ALA A 12 22.33 -21.11 18.40
CA ALA A 12 21.50 -21.07 19.60
C ALA A 12 22.16 -20.30 20.78
N LYS A 13 23.49 -20.44 20.94
CA LYS A 13 24.29 -19.72 21.93
C LYS A 13 24.13 -18.20 21.75
N TRP A 14 24.33 -17.73 20.52
CA TRP A 14 24.29 -16.29 20.24
C TRP A 14 22.88 -15.72 20.29
N ALA A 15 21.88 -16.43 19.78
CA ALA A 15 20.49 -16.01 19.89
C ALA A 15 20.08 -15.78 21.34
N ALA A 16 20.44 -16.73 22.24
CA ALA A 16 20.14 -16.62 23.67
C ALA A 16 20.89 -15.45 24.33
N LYS A 17 22.18 -15.28 23.99
CA LYS A 17 22.99 -14.21 24.58
C LYS A 17 22.53 -12.81 24.15
N TRP A 18 22.20 -12.60 22.88
CA TRP A 18 21.70 -11.31 22.40
C TRP A 18 20.36 -10.95 23.07
N GLU A 19 19.53 -11.95 23.38
CA GLU A 19 18.28 -11.71 24.09
C GLU A 19 18.51 -11.39 25.57
N GLU A 20 19.38 -12.13 26.25
CA GLU A 20 19.75 -11.91 27.66
C GLU A 20 20.31 -10.48 27.84
N ASP A 21 21.21 -10.06 26.95
CA ASP A 21 21.85 -8.76 26.97
C ASP A 21 20.94 -7.63 26.46
N GLN A 22 19.75 -7.95 25.94
CA GLN A 22 18.86 -7.00 25.28
C GLN A 22 19.59 -6.15 24.21
N LEU A 23 20.48 -6.78 23.43
CA LEU A 23 21.44 -6.16 22.53
C LEU A 23 20.78 -5.16 21.54
N TYR A 24 19.56 -5.46 21.12
CA TYR A 24 18.82 -4.69 20.12
C TYR A 24 17.77 -3.76 20.72
N LYS A 25 17.78 -3.56 22.02
CA LYS A 25 16.87 -2.63 22.69
C LYS A 25 17.05 -1.22 22.14
N THR A 26 15.95 -0.61 21.73
CA THR A 26 15.91 0.76 21.25
C THR A 26 16.24 1.74 22.38
N GLY A 27 17.19 2.64 22.12
CA GLY A 27 17.52 3.72 23.04
C GLY A 27 16.41 4.76 23.18
N PRO A 28 16.45 5.61 24.20
CA PRO A 28 15.55 6.75 24.29
C PRO A 28 15.78 7.71 23.10
N ALA A 29 14.81 8.59 22.87
CA ALA A 29 14.98 9.71 21.96
C ALA A 29 16.19 10.58 22.39
N ASP A 30 17.18 10.74 21.53
CA ASP A 30 18.41 11.46 21.80
C ASP A 30 18.88 12.26 20.56
N HIS A 31 20.14 12.74 20.58
CA HIS A 31 20.71 13.55 19.50
C HIS A 31 21.21 12.75 18.29
N ARG A 32 21.24 11.41 18.37
CA ARG A 32 21.64 10.55 17.24
C ARG A 32 20.61 10.64 16.11
N PRO A 33 21.05 10.51 14.86
CA PRO A 33 20.10 10.33 13.78
C PRO A 33 19.24 9.08 14.04
N LYS A 34 17.94 9.21 13.85
CA LYS A 34 17.02 8.07 14.02
C LYS A 34 16.93 7.22 12.76
N SER A 35 16.61 5.97 12.92
CA SER A 35 16.16 5.10 11.84
C SER A 35 15.04 4.21 12.34
N TYR A 36 13.83 4.50 11.91
CA TYR A 36 12.67 3.67 12.18
C TYR A 36 12.41 2.76 10.97
N ILE A 37 12.77 1.48 11.13
CA ILE A 37 12.57 0.44 10.13
C ILE A 37 11.40 -0.40 10.60
N LEU A 38 10.38 -0.54 9.77
CA LEU A 38 9.15 -1.22 10.11
C LEU A 38 8.78 -2.26 9.06
N ASP A 39 8.57 -3.47 9.51
CA ASP A 39 7.93 -4.53 8.75
C ASP A 39 6.41 -4.48 8.89
N PHE A 40 5.70 -4.95 7.88
CA PHE A 40 4.28 -5.19 8.06
C PHE A 40 4.07 -6.15 9.22
N PHE A 41 3.22 -5.74 10.10
CA PHE A 41 2.80 -6.43 11.31
C PHE A 41 2.10 -7.75 10.94
N PRO A 42 2.69 -8.90 11.31
CA PRO A 42 2.21 -10.18 10.83
C PRO A 42 0.92 -10.57 11.50
N TYR A 43 0.10 -11.28 10.73
CA TYR A 43 -1.05 -11.98 11.24
C TYR A 43 -0.62 -13.39 11.71
N PRO A 44 -0.58 -13.69 13.03
CA PRO A 44 -0.13 -14.99 13.50
C PRO A 44 -1.14 -16.07 13.12
N SER A 45 -0.72 -17.02 12.31
CA SER A 45 -1.53 -18.14 11.84
C SER A 45 -0.79 -19.49 12.03
N GLY A 46 -1.52 -20.55 12.26
CA GLY A 46 -1.17 -21.90 12.71
C GLY A 46 0.28 -22.38 12.58
N ASP A 47 0.78 -22.51 11.35
CA ASP A 47 2.06 -23.22 11.11
C ASP A 47 3.31 -22.36 11.21
N GLY A 48 3.16 -21.06 11.56
CA GLY A 48 4.31 -20.16 11.70
C GLY A 48 4.73 -19.53 10.36
N LEU A 49 6.01 -19.11 10.30
CA LEU A 49 6.62 -18.48 9.14
C LEU A 49 6.88 -19.48 8.01
N SER A 50 6.84 -18.99 6.77
CA SER A 50 7.43 -19.65 5.60
C SER A 50 8.70 -18.92 5.16
N VAL A 51 9.50 -19.53 4.31
CA VAL A 51 10.65 -18.87 3.66
C VAL A 51 10.21 -17.60 2.91
N GLY A 52 9.00 -17.57 2.35
CA GLY A 52 8.46 -16.36 1.74
C GLY A 52 8.28 -15.18 2.72
N HIS A 53 8.05 -15.42 4.00
CA HIS A 53 8.07 -14.38 5.04
C HIS A 53 9.51 -13.91 5.33
N CYS A 54 10.49 -14.82 5.29
CA CYS A 54 11.90 -14.47 5.48
C CYS A 54 12.40 -13.45 4.45
N ARG A 55 11.84 -13.47 3.23
CA ARG A 55 12.12 -12.49 2.18
C ARG A 55 11.82 -11.05 2.59
N ASN A 56 10.87 -10.84 3.51
CA ASN A 56 10.56 -9.52 4.09
C ASN A 56 11.51 -9.19 5.24
N TYR A 57 11.59 -10.07 6.23
CA TYR A 57 12.21 -9.77 7.52
C TYR A 57 13.74 -9.81 7.54
N VAL A 58 14.39 -10.60 6.68
CA VAL A 58 15.85 -10.67 6.63
C VAL A 58 16.48 -9.39 6.08
N PRO A 59 16.02 -8.82 4.95
CA PRO A 59 16.53 -7.53 4.45
C PRO A 59 16.35 -6.35 5.40
N THR A 60 15.23 -6.28 6.09
CA THR A 60 14.97 -5.21 7.08
C THR A 60 15.86 -5.36 8.31
N ASP A 61 16.14 -6.59 8.73
CA ASP A 61 17.11 -6.87 9.78
C ASP A 61 18.54 -6.47 9.38
N VAL A 62 18.95 -6.78 8.15
CA VAL A 62 20.26 -6.35 7.62
C VAL A 62 20.37 -4.83 7.64
N LEU A 63 19.34 -4.12 7.18
CA LEU A 63 19.29 -2.67 7.21
C LEU A 63 19.33 -2.12 8.66
N SER A 64 18.62 -2.75 9.58
CA SER A 64 18.58 -2.38 11.00
C SER A 64 19.96 -2.51 11.65
N ARG A 65 20.65 -3.64 11.44
CA ARG A 65 22.01 -3.86 11.94
C ARG A 65 23.01 -2.87 11.32
N TYR A 66 22.92 -2.66 10.02
CA TYR A 66 23.76 -1.70 9.30
C TYR A 66 23.63 -0.29 9.89
N TYR A 67 22.43 0.23 10.09
CA TYR A 67 22.24 1.56 10.67
C TYR A 67 22.69 1.65 12.13
N ARG A 68 22.53 0.57 12.94
CA ARG A 68 23.11 0.52 14.30
C ARG A 68 24.64 0.67 14.25
N MET A 69 25.32 -0.07 13.37
CA MET A 69 26.75 0.03 13.17
C MET A 69 27.18 1.40 12.58
N ARG A 70 26.27 2.12 11.91
CA ARG A 70 26.47 3.51 11.47
C ARG A 70 26.21 4.56 12.57
N GLY A 71 25.90 4.12 13.79
CA GLY A 71 25.69 5.00 14.93
C GLY A 71 24.29 5.63 15.04
N TYR A 72 23.31 5.13 14.27
CA TYR A 72 21.93 5.57 14.38
C TYR A 72 21.27 5.02 15.65
N ASN A 73 20.29 5.77 16.17
CA ASN A 73 19.31 5.23 17.09
C ASN A 73 18.26 4.49 16.25
N VAL A 74 18.15 3.17 16.41
CA VAL A 74 17.33 2.34 15.53
C VAL A 74 16.12 1.80 16.28
N LEU A 75 14.93 2.05 15.73
CA LEU A 75 13.68 1.43 16.16
C LEU A 75 13.30 0.36 15.14
N HIS A 76 13.38 -0.92 15.53
CA HIS A 76 12.98 -2.09 14.74
C HIS A 76 12.10 -3.00 15.60
N PRO A 77 10.81 -2.65 15.74
CA PRO A 77 9.88 -3.36 16.63
C PRO A 77 9.14 -4.47 15.89
N MET A 78 8.50 -5.35 16.67
CA MET A 78 7.61 -6.40 16.16
C MET A 78 6.40 -6.56 17.06
N GLY A 79 5.29 -7.03 16.49
CA GLY A 79 4.04 -7.32 17.18
C GLY A 79 3.09 -8.15 16.32
N TRP A 80 1.82 -8.21 16.73
CA TRP A 80 0.86 -9.15 16.20
C TRP A 80 -0.44 -8.47 15.82
N ASP A 81 -0.81 -8.54 14.53
CA ASP A 81 -2.15 -8.20 14.08
C ASP A 81 -3.08 -9.37 14.40
N ALA A 82 -3.61 -9.36 15.61
CA ALA A 82 -4.19 -10.54 16.25
C ALA A 82 -5.72 -10.64 16.11
N PHE A 83 -6.41 -9.57 15.74
CA PHE A 83 -7.83 -9.60 15.46
C PHE A 83 -8.14 -10.07 14.04
N GLY A 84 -9.35 -10.57 13.82
CA GLY A 84 -9.89 -10.86 12.50
C GLY A 84 -10.21 -12.32 12.25
N LEU A 85 -10.74 -12.57 11.06
CA LEU A 85 -11.38 -13.81 10.63
C LEU A 85 -10.50 -15.07 10.70
N PRO A 86 -9.18 -15.05 10.35
CA PRO A 86 -8.41 -16.29 10.36
C PRO A 86 -8.26 -16.92 11.75
N ALA A 87 -8.01 -16.11 12.79
CA ALA A 87 -7.91 -16.62 14.16
C ALA A 87 -9.26 -17.11 14.65
N GLU A 88 -10.32 -16.35 14.38
CA GLU A 88 -11.68 -16.72 14.76
C GLU A 88 -12.15 -18.03 14.10
N ASN A 89 -11.96 -18.15 12.78
CA ASN A 89 -12.32 -19.34 12.02
C ASN A 89 -11.50 -20.57 12.46
N ALA A 90 -10.20 -20.39 12.74
CA ALA A 90 -9.38 -21.46 13.29
C ALA A 90 -9.86 -21.87 14.69
N ALA A 91 -10.21 -20.92 15.53
CA ALA A 91 -10.70 -21.15 16.88
C ALA A 91 -12.06 -21.88 16.90
N ILE A 92 -12.99 -21.51 15.98
CA ILE A 92 -14.25 -22.21 15.77
C ILE A 92 -13.99 -23.68 15.41
N LYS A 93 -13.12 -23.92 14.42
CA LYS A 93 -12.77 -25.30 13.99
C LYS A 93 -12.17 -26.13 15.11
N LEU A 94 -11.31 -25.52 15.93
CA LEU A 94 -10.61 -26.18 17.05
C LEU A 94 -11.42 -26.15 18.36
N LYS A 95 -12.60 -25.53 18.35
CA LYS A 95 -13.48 -25.36 19.54
C LYS A 95 -12.73 -24.75 20.73
N THR A 96 -12.02 -23.68 20.50
CA THR A 96 -11.20 -23.00 21.51
C THR A 96 -11.41 -21.48 21.43
N ASN A 97 -10.85 -20.73 22.39
CA ASN A 97 -10.88 -19.27 22.39
C ASN A 97 -9.83 -18.70 21.42
N PRO A 98 -10.15 -17.72 20.56
CA PRO A 98 -9.19 -17.09 19.65
C PRO A 98 -7.97 -16.53 20.33
N ALA A 99 -8.11 -15.93 21.53
CA ALA A 99 -6.98 -15.38 22.28
C ALA A 99 -5.91 -16.44 22.65
N LYS A 100 -6.35 -17.66 23.00
CA LYS A 100 -5.42 -18.76 23.30
C LYS A 100 -4.65 -19.21 22.06
N LEU A 101 -5.31 -19.30 20.91
CA LEU A 101 -4.66 -19.65 19.65
C LEU A 101 -3.63 -18.58 19.25
N ILE A 102 -4.00 -17.32 19.32
CA ILE A 102 -3.09 -16.21 19.02
C ILE A 102 -1.86 -16.25 19.93
N ALA A 103 -2.02 -16.52 21.21
CA ALA A 103 -0.89 -16.65 22.14
C ALA A 103 0.07 -17.78 21.73
N GLN A 104 -0.47 -18.91 21.28
CA GLN A 104 0.35 -20.03 20.79
C GLN A 104 1.05 -19.71 19.47
N PHE A 105 0.33 -19.14 18.51
CA PHE A 105 0.88 -18.82 17.20
C PHE A 105 1.93 -17.72 17.29
N SER A 106 1.68 -16.65 18.02
CA SER A 106 2.66 -15.58 18.23
C SER A 106 3.92 -16.07 18.93
N ALA A 107 3.80 -16.97 19.90
CA ALA A 107 4.95 -17.60 20.55
C ALA A 107 5.80 -18.40 19.54
N ASN A 108 5.17 -19.15 18.62
CA ASN A 108 5.90 -19.88 17.57
C ASN A 108 6.58 -18.93 16.57
N TYR A 109 5.89 -17.88 16.11
CA TYR A 109 6.50 -16.85 15.25
C TYR A 109 7.72 -16.21 15.93
N LYS A 110 7.58 -15.84 17.20
CA LYS A 110 8.68 -15.25 17.99
C LYS A 110 9.87 -16.19 18.09
N ARG A 111 9.63 -17.49 18.33
CA ARG A 111 10.66 -18.53 18.31
C ARG A 111 11.37 -18.60 16.94
N GLN A 112 10.61 -18.57 15.86
CA GLN A 112 11.17 -18.61 14.50
C GLN A 112 11.96 -17.35 14.16
N PHE A 113 11.51 -16.16 14.56
CA PHE A 113 12.31 -14.93 14.39
C PHE A 113 13.64 -15.00 15.14
N ARG A 114 13.66 -15.59 16.34
CA ARG A 114 14.90 -15.84 17.09
C ARG A 114 15.79 -16.87 16.40
N LEU A 115 15.19 -17.93 15.86
CA LEU A 115 15.89 -18.99 15.12
C LEU A 115 16.66 -18.44 13.92
N ILE A 116 16.07 -17.52 13.18
CA ILE A 116 16.70 -16.87 12.02
C ILE A 116 17.48 -15.59 12.39
N GLY A 117 17.56 -15.25 13.67
CA GLY A 117 18.39 -14.17 14.19
C GLY A 117 17.94 -12.75 13.85
N ILE A 118 16.62 -12.49 13.79
CA ILE A 118 16.12 -11.14 13.56
C ILE A 118 16.28 -10.25 14.81
N SER A 119 16.82 -9.05 14.63
CA SER A 119 17.16 -8.09 15.68
C SER A 119 16.00 -7.18 16.12
N PHE A 120 14.82 -7.75 16.36
CA PHE A 120 13.68 -6.98 16.85
C PHE A 120 13.85 -6.56 18.32
N ASP A 121 13.37 -5.36 18.64
CA ASP A 121 13.22 -4.90 20.02
C ASP A 121 11.93 -5.48 20.66
N TRP A 122 12.04 -6.64 21.27
CA TRP A 122 10.93 -7.33 21.93
C TRP A 122 10.36 -6.59 23.16
N ASN A 123 11.05 -5.56 23.67
CA ASN A 123 10.48 -4.71 24.73
C ASN A 123 9.33 -3.85 24.22
N ARG A 124 9.22 -3.70 22.91
CA ARG A 124 8.16 -2.94 22.24
C ARG A 124 7.08 -3.83 21.59
N GLU A 125 7.05 -5.11 21.95
CA GLU A 125 6.06 -6.05 21.45
C GLU A 125 4.62 -5.58 21.70
N LEU A 126 3.79 -5.63 20.65
CA LEU A 126 2.37 -5.29 20.67
C LEU A 126 1.50 -6.48 20.27
N ASN A 127 0.26 -6.48 20.74
CA ASN A 127 -0.78 -7.39 20.29
C ASN A 127 -2.09 -6.60 20.11
N SER A 128 -2.61 -6.54 18.90
CA SER A 128 -3.78 -5.74 18.58
C SER A 128 -5.06 -6.19 19.28
N SER A 129 -5.12 -7.46 19.75
CA SER A 129 -6.28 -8.01 20.47
C SER A 129 -6.21 -7.82 21.98
N HIS A 130 -5.13 -7.26 22.51
CA HIS A 130 -5.06 -6.95 23.95
C HIS A 130 -5.85 -5.67 24.29
N PRO A 131 -6.61 -5.66 25.41
CA PRO A 131 -7.36 -4.48 25.83
C PRO A 131 -6.53 -3.20 25.96
N GLU A 132 -5.26 -3.31 26.36
CA GLU A 132 -4.31 -2.20 26.50
C GLU A 132 -3.96 -1.58 25.14
N TYR A 133 -4.12 -2.33 24.03
CA TYR A 133 -3.93 -1.84 22.69
C TYR A 133 -5.24 -1.34 22.09
N TYR A 134 -6.30 -2.17 22.04
CA TYR A 134 -7.50 -1.77 21.32
C TYR A 134 -8.33 -0.69 22.04
N ARG A 135 -8.08 -0.43 23.32
CA ARG A 135 -8.56 0.78 24.00
C ARG A 135 -8.28 2.04 23.17
N TRP A 136 -7.09 2.09 22.61
CA TRP A 136 -6.66 3.26 21.83
C TRP A 136 -7.20 3.25 20.39
N THR A 137 -7.47 2.09 19.82
CA THR A 137 -8.25 1.98 18.57
C THR A 137 -9.67 2.54 18.77
N GLN A 138 -10.30 2.21 19.90
CA GLN A 138 -11.60 2.77 20.30
C GLN A 138 -11.51 4.29 20.53
N TRP A 139 -10.45 4.76 21.15
CA TRP A 139 -10.22 6.19 21.35
C TRP A 139 -10.09 6.93 20.01
N ILE A 140 -9.35 6.38 19.02
CA ILE A 140 -9.25 6.99 17.68
C ILE A 140 -10.63 7.02 17.00
N PHE A 141 -11.41 5.95 17.13
CA PHE A 141 -12.80 5.97 16.64
C PHE A 141 -13.58 7.14 17.25
N LEU A 142 -13.47 7.38 18.57
CA LEU A 142 -14.14 8.52 19.22
C LEU A 142 -13.62 9.88 18.75
N GLN A 143 -12.31 10.00 18.44
CA GLN A 143 -11.78 11.23 17.83
C GLN A 143 -12.47 11.52 16.48
N LEU A 144 -12.64 10.50 15.63
CA LEU A 144 -13.36 10.65 14.36
C LEU A 144 -14.86 10.90 14.56
N TYR A 145 -15.49 10.25 15.54
CA TYR A 145 -16.89 10.47 15.86
C TYR A 145 -17.16 11.89 16.33
N HIS A 146 -16.27 12.49 17.10
CA HIS A 146 -16.36 13.86 17.58
C HIS A 146 -15.82 14.91 16.61
N SER A 147 -15.60 14.55 15.35
CA SER A 147 -15.02 15.41 14.33
C SER A 147 -15.85 15.45 13.05
N TRP A 148 -15.69 16.53 12.30
CA TRP A 148 -16.23 16.71 10.96
C TRP A 148 -15.18 17.33 10.04
N TYR A 149 -15.31 17.15 8.73
CA TYR A 149 -14.40 17.77 7.77
C TYR A 149 -14.94 19.10 7.28
N ASP A 150 -14.27 20.20 7.63
CA ASP A 150 -14.61 21.53 7.16
C ASP A 150 -13.90 21.82 5.83
N THR A 151 -14.67 21.81 4.74
CA THR A 151 -14.15 22.04 3.39
C THR A 151 -13.61 23.44 3.16
N ARG A 152 -14.02 24.42 3.97
CA ARG A 152 -13.57 25.83 3.88
C ARG A 152 -12.11 25.98 4.32
N VAL A 153 -11.68 25.19 5.28
CA VAL A 153 -10.31 25.16 5.81
C VAL A 153 -9.55 23.89 5.42
N ASN A 154 -10.19 23.00 4.64
CA ASN A 154 -9.66 21.76 4.10
C ASN A 154 -9.02 20.84 5.15
N ARG A 155 -9.66 20.71 6.32
CA ARG A 155 -9.19 19.87 7.44
C ARG A 155 -10.33 19.45 8.38
N ALA A 156 -10.06 18.39 9.16
CA ALA A 156 -10.98 18.02 10.23
C ALA A 156 -10.98 19.06 11.34
N GLN A 157 -12.18 19.26 11.93
CA GLN A 157 -12.45 20.14 13.05
C GLN A 157 -13.30 19.39 14.10
N PRO A 158 -13.23 19.78 15.39
CA PRO A 158 -14.16 19.27 16.39
C PRO A 158 -15.62 19.54 16.00
N ILE A 159 -16.49 18.56 16.18
CA ILE A 159 -17.92 18.68 15.87
C ILE A 159 -18.61 19.79 16.68
N SER A 160 -18.10 20.10 17.87
CA SER A 160 -18.59 21.18 18.72
C SER A 160 -18.47 22.58 18.09
N LEU A 161 -17.51 22.77 17.18
CA LEU A 161 -17.41 24.02 16.41
C LEU A 161 -18.54 24.13 15.40
N LEU A 162 -18.90 23.03 14.73
CA LEU A 162 -20.07 22.99 13.85
C LEU A 162 -21.36 23.22 14.65
N GLU A 163 -21.52 22.58 15.81
CA GLU A 163 -22.69 22.81 16.69
C GLU A 163 -22.83 24.27 17.07
N SER A 164 -21.73 24.92 17.45
CA SER A 164 -21.69 26.34 17.81
C SER A 164 -22.01 27.25 16.62
N GLU A 165 -21.60 26.89 15.43
CA GLU A 165 -21.90 27.62 14.19
C GLU A 165 -23.38 27.48 13.82
N LEU A 166 -23.92 26.24 13.85
CA LEU A 166 -25.33 25.97 13.61
C LEU A 166 -26.24 26.70 14.59
N ALA A 167 -25.84 26.79 15.85
CA ALA A 167 -26.60 27.51 16.87
C ALA A 167 -26.65 29.04 16.63
N ARG A 168 -25.64 29.62 15.98
CA ARG A 168 -25.56 31.08 15.70
C ARG A 168 -26.11 31.43 14.31
N ASN A 169 -25.72 30.70 13.29
CA ASN A 169 -25.88 31.08 11.88
C ASN A 169 -26.73 30.07 11.08
N GLY A 170 -27.12 28.93 11.68
CA GLY A 170 -27.68 27.83 10.92
C GLY A 170 -26.67 27.28 9.91
N THR A 171 -27.15 26.87 8.73
CA THR A 171 -26.30 26.32 7.66
C THR A 171 -25.84 27.35 6.62
N SER A 172 -26.06 28.67 6.86
CA SER A 172 -25.82 29.71 5.84
C SER A 172 -24.37 29.76 5.31
N GLU A 173 -23.41 29.39 6.15
CA GLU A 173 -21.97 29.41 5.82
C GLU A 173 -21.41 28.04 5.49
N ILE A 174 -22.25 26.98 5.49
CA ILE A 174 -21.80 25.58 5.23
C ILE A 174 -22.11 25.21 3.77
N PRO A 175 -21.10 25.07 2.92
CA PRO A 175 -21.31 24.81 1.50
C PRO A 175 -22.03 23.48 1.24
N GLY A 176 -22.97 23.48 0.31
CA GLY A 176 -23.65 22.26 -0.17
C GLY A 176 -24.69 21.65 0.79
N VAL A 177 -25.02 22.34 1.88
CA VAL A 177 -26.00 21.87 2.86
C VAL A 177 -27.33 22.58 2.67
N ALA A 178 -28.42 21.83 2.80
CA ALA A 178 -29.75 22.40 2.73
C ALA A 178 -29.95 23.50 3.81
N ALA A 179 -30.67 24.56 3.45
CA ALA A 179 -30.89 25.70 4.35
C ALA A 179 -31.57 25.25 5.64
N LEU A 180 -30.98 25.59 6.78
CA LEU A 180 -31.50 25.44 8.14
C LEU A 180 -31.17 26.69 8.92
N SER A 181 -32.17 27.36 9.48
CA SER A 181 -31.92 28.54 10.29
C SER A 181 -31.44 28.21 11.69
N ALA A 182 -30.74 29.13 12.34
CA ALA A 182 -30.33 29.00 13.75
C ALA A 182 -31.52 28.75 14.69
N LYS A 183 -32.68 29.35 14.39
CA LYS A 183 -33.90 29.16 15.17
C LYS A 183 -34.42 27.71 15.07
N GLU A 184 -34.44 27.13 13.88
CA GLU A 184 -34.84 25.75 13.67
C GLU A 184 -33.86 24.79 14.36
N TRP A 185 -32.55 25.01 14.20
CA TRP A 185 -31.54 24.23 14.90
C TRP A 185 -31.74 24.25 16.42
N ASN A 186 -31.91 25.44 16.99
CA ASN A 186 -32.05 25.63 18.44
C ASN A 186 -33.37 25.02 18.99
N SER A 187 -34.40 24.87 18.16
CA SER A 187 -35.65 24.20 18.52
C SER A 187 -35.62 22.67 18.40
N MET A 188 -34.60 22.09 17.81
CA MET A 188 -34.46 20.62 17.65
C MET A 188 -34.25 19.93 19.00
N ARG A 189 -34.90 18.78 19.17
CA ARG A 189 -34.63 17.87 20.29
C ARG A 189 -33.23 17.27 20.18
N PRO A 190 -32.61 16.84 21.28
CA PRO A 190 -31.25 16.27 21.27
C PRO A 190 -31.03 15.18 20.22
N GLY A 191 -31.98 14.23 20.05
CA GLY A 191 -31.92 13.18 19.03
C GLY A 191 -31.89 13.74 17.61
N GLN A 192 -32.75 14.73 17.30
CA GLN A 192 -32.79 15.37 15.97
C GLN A 192 -31.46 16.09 15.62
N ARG A 193 -30.81 16.72 16.62
CA ARG A 193 -29.50 17.36 16.44
C ARG A 193 -28.44 16.28 16.15
N ARG A 194 -28.45 15.16 16.88
CA ARG A 194 -27.54 14.06 16.64
C ARG A 194 -27.70 13.48 15.25
N ASP A 195 -28.93 13.23 14.80
CA ASP A 195 -29.22 12.75 13.44
C ASP A 195 -28.76 13.72 12.35
N PHE A 196 -28.89 15.03 12.60
CA PHE A 196 -28.38 16.05 11.68
C PHE A 196 -26.84 16.03 11.64
N LEU A 197 -26.18 16.01 12.80
CA LEU A 197 -24.71 15.98 12.90
C LEU A 197 -24.08 14.71 12.34
N SER A 198 -24.78 13.57 12.37
CA SER A 198 -24.28 12.31 11.81
C SER A 198 -23.91 12.44 10.33
N ARG A 199 -24.55 13.36 9.60
CA ARG A 199 -24.26 13.66 8.18
C ARG A 199 -22.89 14.29 7.96
N PHE A 200 -22.27 14.83 9.01
CA PHE A 200 -20.98 15.53 8.96
C PHE A 200 -19.86 14.76 9.62
N ARG A 201 -20.16 13.92 10.61
CA ARG A 201 -19.17 13.17 11.39
C ARG A 201 -18.23 12.36 10.51
N LEU A 202 -16.96 12.27 10.89
CA LEU A 202 -15.97 11.42 10.22
C LEU A 202 -16.18 9.94 10.53
N ALA A 203 -16.77 9.59 11.67
CA ALA A 203 -17.31 8.26 11.95
C ALA A 203 -18.83 8.35 12.06
N TYR A 204 -19.55 7.59 11.26
CA TYR A 204 -21.02 7.69 11.20
C TYR A 204 -21.65 6.34 10.87
N ARG A 205 -22.92 6.19 11.19
CA ARG A 205 -23.72 5.00 10.93
C ARG A 205 -24.77 5.28 9.85
N ALA A 206 -24.92 4.38 8.90
CA ALA A 206 -25.91 4.51 7.84
C ALA A 206 -26.37 3.15 7.33
N VAL A 207 -27.62 3.10 6.83
CA VAL A 207 -28.11 1.96 6.03
C VAL A 207 -27.46 2.05 4.66
N SER A 208 -26.75 1.02 4.27
CA SER A 208 -26.06 0.96 2.98
C SER A 208 -26.19 -0.42 2.35
N THR A 209 -26.07 -0.47 1.03
CA THR A 209 -25.87 -1.72 0.32
C THR A 209 -24.41 -2.13 0.44
N VAL A 210 -24.17 -3.23 1.15
CA VAL A 210 -22.83 -3.72 1.49
C VAL A 210 -22.51 -5.04 0.83
N ASN A 211 -21.22 -5.38 0.79
CA ASN A 211 -20.74 -6.65 0.27
C ASN A 211 -20.76 -7.68 1.40
N TRP A 212 -21.67 -8.62 1.33
CA TRP A 212 -21.78 -9.73 2.27
C TRP A 212 -21.03 -10.95 1.74
N ASP A 213 -20.10 -11.47 2.52
CA ASP A 213 -19.44 -12.73 2.23
C ASP A 213 -20.24 -13.90 2.87
N PRO A 214 -20.84 -14.79 2.06
CA PRO A 214 -21.68 -15.86 2.60
C PRO A 214 -20.87 -16.99 3.27
N VAL A 215 -19.58 -17.12 2.97
CA VAL A 215 -18.68 -18.10 3.60
C VAL A 215 -18.17 -17.58 4.93
N GLU A 216 -17.69 -16.34 4.93
CA GLU A 216 -17.19 -15.67 6.14
C GLU A 216 -18.33 -15.14 7.01
N LYS A 217 -19.57 -15.10 6.51
CA LYS A 217 -20.77 -14.60 7.20
C LYS A 217 -20.59 -13.21 7.82
N THR A 218 -20.04 -12.29 7.04
CA THR A 218 -19.77 -10.92 7.48
C THR A 218 -19.74 -9.97 6.29
N VAL A 219 -19.84 -8.68 6.58
CA VAL A 219 -19.65 -7.62 5.60
C VAL A 219 -18.15 -7.42 5.34
N LEU A 220 -17.81 -7.19 4.08
CA LEU A 220 -16.49 -6.80 3.63
C LEU A 220 -16.50 -5.34 3.16
N ALA A 221 -15.42 -4.60 3.45
CA ALA A 221 -15.19 -3.30 2.84
C ALA A 221 -15.00 -3.43 1.32
N ASN A 222 -15.19 -2.35 0.56
CA ASN A 222 -15.06 -2.41 -0.91
C ASN A 222 -13.65 -2.85 -1.34
N GLU A 223 -12.65 -2.44 -0.59
CA GLU A 223 -11.24 -2.75 -0.79
C GLU A 223 -10.93 -4.24 -0.55
N GLU A 224 -11.77 -4.92 0.22
CA GLU A 224 -11.66 -6.35 0.52
C GLU A 224 -12.36 -7.23 -0.53
N VAL A 225 -12.92 -6.64 -1.59
CA VAL A 225 -13.60 -7.35 -2.68
C VAL A 225 -12.80 -7.24 -3.96
N ILE A 226 -12.25 -8.36 -4.42
CA ILE A 226 -11.49 -8.46 -5.66
C ILE A 226 -12.32 -9.23 -6.69
N GLU A 227 -12.63 -8.59 -7.81
CA GLU A 227 -13.40 -9.22 -8.90
C GLU A 227 -14.77 -9.76 -8.47
N GLY A 228 -15.45 -9.06 -7.54
CA GLY A 228 -16.75 -9.48 -6.99
C GLY A 228 -16.66 -10.63 -5.99
N ARG A 229 -15.46 -11.00 -5.55
CA ARG A 229 -15.19 -12.06 -4.58
C ARG A 229 -14.50 -11.50 -3.35
N GLY A 230 -14.81 -12.09 -2.21
CA GLY A 230 -14.05 -11.83 -0.98
C GLY A 230 -12.57 -12.17 -1.19
N TRP A 231 -11.68 -11.23 -0.93
CA TRP A 231 -10.23 -11.36 -1.18
C TRP A 231 -9.58 -12.54 -0.46
N ARG A 232 -10.20 -13.00 0.61
CA ARG A 232 -9.73 -14.08 1.45
C ARG A 232 -10.46 -15.40 1.19
N SER A 233 -11.80 -15.37 1.21
CA SER A 233 -12.65 -16.56 1.03
C SER A 233 -12.68 -17.05 -0.41
N GLY A 234 -12.51 -16.15 -1.38
CA GLY A 234 -12.74 -16.40 -2.80
C GLY A 234 -14.24 -16.56 -3.17
N ALA A 235 -15.15 -16.45 -2.19
CA ALA A 235 -16.58 -16.58 -2.41
C ALA A 235 -17.13 -15.34 -3.14
N LEU A 236 -18.14 -15.53 -4.01
CA LEU A 236 -18.90 -14.42 -4.58
C LEU A 236 -19.63 -13.68 -3.46
N VAL A 237 -19.47 -12.36 -3.42
CA VAL A 237 -20.16 -11.52 -2.43
C VAL A 237 -21.61 -11.29 -2.84
N GLU A 238 -22.49 -11.23 -1.85
CA GLU A 238 -23.88 -10.86 -2.00
C GLU A 238 -24.08 -9.38 -1.62
N LYS A 239 -25.03 -8.70 -2.29
CA LYS A 239 -25.41 -7.34 -1.90
C LYS A 239 -26.54 -7.41 -0.87
N LYS A 240 -26.29 -6.91 0.34
CA LYS A 240 -27.28 -6.82 1.42
C LYS A 240 -27.44 -5.36 1.87
N LYS A 241 -28.66 -4.97 2.25
CA LYS A 241 -28.90 -3.68 2.90
C LYS A 241 -28.80 -3.87 4.41
N LEU A 242 -27.75 -3.33 5.02
CA LEU A 242 -27.50 -3.41 6.45
C LEU A 242 -27.15 -2.02 7.01
N ASN A 243 -27.42 -1.82 8.28
CA ASN A 243 -27.00 -0.64 9.00
C ASN A 243 -25.57 -0.83 9.48
N GLN A 244 -24.64 0.04 9.05
CA GLN A 244 -23.20 -0.16 9.20
C GLN A 244 -22.50 1.13 9.64
N TRP A 245 -21.41 0.99 10.34
CA TRP A 245 -20.48 2.08 10.63
C TRP A 245 -19.48 2.30 9.50
N PHE A 246 -19.20 3.57 9.23
CA PHE A 246 -18.28 4.02 8.20
C PHE A 246 -17.31 5.07 8.76
N PHE A 247 -16.08 5.08 8.21
CA PHE A 247 -15.22 6.25 8.27
C PHE A 247 -15.28 7.01 6.96
N ARG A 248 -15.45 8.35 7.04
CA ARG A 248 -15.59 9.25 5.89
C ARG A 248 -14.24 9.55 5.24
N ILE A 249 -13.57 8.51 4.72
CA ILE A 249 -12.29 8.62 4.03
C ILE A 249 -12.39 9.46 2.75
N THR A 250 -13.57 9.51 2.12
CA THR A 250 -13.83 10.31 0.92
C THR A 250 -13.61 11.80 1.15
N ALA A 251 -13.79 12.29 2.37
CA ALA A 251 -13.50 13.68 2.73
C ALA A 251 -12.02 14.06 2.57
N TYR A 252 -11.13 13.07 2.58
CA TYR A 252 -9.70 13.24 2.43
C TYR A 252 -9.17 12.89 1.03
N ALA A 253 -10.03 12.57 0.06
CA ALA A 253 -9.66 12.06 -1.24
C ALA A 253 -8.63 12.94 -1.96
N ASP A 254 -8.83 14.26 -2.02
CA ASP A 254 -7.90 15.20 -2.67
C ASP A 254 -6.54 15.25 -1.95
N ARG A 255 -6.54 15.28 -0.62
CA ARG A 255 -5.31 15.29 0.17
C ARG A 255 -4.54 13.96 0.05
N LEU A 256 -5.25 12.83 0.02
CA LEU A 256 -4.66 11.51 -0.22
C LEU A 256 -3.99 11.43 -1.59
N LEU A 257 -4.54 12.12 -2.61
CA LEU A 257 -3.93 12.20 -3.94
C LEU A 257 -2.74 13.18 -3.98
N ALA A 258 -2.92 14.38 -3.48
CA ALA A 258 -1.91 15.43 -3.54
C ALA A 258 -0.62 15.03 -2.81
N ASP A 259 -0.77 14.46 -1.61
CA ASP A 259 0.35 14.13 -0.72
C ASP A 259 1.12 12.86 -1.15
N LEU A 260 0.68 12.15 -2.20
CA LEU A 260 1.51 11.11 -2.86
C LEU A 260 2.84 11.66 -3.40
N ALA A 261 2.92 12.98 -3.62
CA ALA A 261 4.16 13.65 -4.01
C ALA A 261 5.19 13.76 -2.89
N MET A 262 4.76 13.63 -1.62
CA MET A 262 5.61 13.80 -0.44
C MET A 262 6.40 12.53 -0.05
N ILE A 263 6.06 11.38 -0.65
CA ILE A 263 6.54 10.05 -0.23
C ILE A 263 7.35 9.36 -1.33
N ASP A 264 8.42 8.67 -0.93
CA ASP A 264 9.26 7.85 -1.82
C ASP A 264 8.75 6.40 -1.85
N TRP A 265 7.62 6.22 -2.56
CA TRP A 265 7.00 4.92 -2.76
C TRP A 265 7.12 4.48 -4.22
N PRO A 266 7.10 3.16 -4.51
CA PRO A 266 7.09 2.66 -5.87
C PRO A 266 5.94 3.25 -6.70
N GLU A 267 6.23 3.68 -7.94
CA GLU A 267 5.23 4.35 -8.78
C GLU A 267 4.00 3.50 -9.07
N HIS A 268 4.16 2.17 -9.16
CA HIS A 268 3.01 1.27 -9.34
C HIS A 268 2.04 1.31 -8.14
N ILE A 269 2.55 1.44 -6.89
CA ILE A 269 1.73 1.58 -5.68
C ILE A 269 1.00 2.93 -5.69
N LYS A 270 1.69 4.02 -6.02
CA LYS A 270 1.07 5.34 -6.16
C LYS A 270 -0.01 5.33 -7.23
N LEU A 271 0.24 4.64 -8.36
CA LEU A 271 -0.74 4.51 -9.44
C LEU A 271 -1.97 3.69 -8.98
N MET A 272 -1.77 2.61 -8.22
CA MET A 272 -2.89 1.85 -7.66
C MET A 272 -3.77 2.73 -6.77
N GLN A 273 -3.18 3.55 -5.89
CA GLN A 273 -3.95 4.49 -5.06
C GLN A 273 -4.66 5.57 -5.88
N ARG A 274 -3.99 6.18 -6.87
CA ARG A 274 -4.61 7.16 -7.79
C ARG A 274 -5.83 6.57 -8.50
N ASN A 275 -5.69 5.36 -9.04
CA ASN A 275 -6.76 4.68 -9.76
C ASN A 275 -7.92 4.27 -8.84
N TRP A 276 -7.61 3.87 -7.60
CA TRP A 276 -8.60 3.51 -6.59
C TRP A 276 -9.41 4.72 -6.13
N ILE A 277 -8.75 5.82 -5.82
CA ILE A 277 -9.40 7.09 -5.48
C ILE A 277 -10.19 7.60 -6.68
N GLY A 278 -9.64 7.48 -7.88
CA GLY A 278 -10.34 7.68 -9.15
C GLY A 278 -10.99 9.05 -9.25
N ARG A 279 -10.25 10.13 -8.97
CA ARG A 279 -10.70 11.51 -9.08
C ARG A 279 -11.01 11.85 -10.53
N SER A 280 -12.21 12.34 -10.78
CA SER A 280 -12.70 12.77 -12.08
C SER A 280 -13.25 14.19 -11.99
N GLU A 281 -12.78 15.08 -12.83
CA GLU A 281 -13.32 16.44 -12.99
C GLU A 281 -14.31 16.47 -14.14
N GLY A 282 -15.39 17.20 -13.97
CA GLY A 282 -16.43 17.29 -14.97
C GLY A 282 -17.54 18.26 -14.58
N ALA A 283 -18.73 17.99 -15.07
CA ALA A 283 -19.93 18.76 -14.76
C ALA A 283 -21.06 17.87 -14.24
N GLU A 284 -21.77 18.33 -13.26
CA GLU A 284 -23.09 17.86 -12.88
C GLU A 284 -24.12 18.59 -13.73
N VAL A 285 -24.97 17.88 -14.44
CA VAL A 285 -25.94 18.45 -15.38
C VAL A 285 -27.34 17.97 -15.01
N ARG A 286 -28.32 18.85 -15.08
CA ARG A 286 -29.71 18.56 -14.77
C ARG A 286 -30.53 18.31 -16.04
N PHE A 287 -31.26 17.20 -16.05
CA PHE A 287 -32.23 16.85 -17.09
C PHE A 287 -33.61 16.79 -16.44
N HIS A 288 -34.54 17.58 -16.99
CA HIS A 288 -35.91 17.62 -16.42
C HIS A 288 -36.71 16.40 -16.82
N THR A 289 -37.40 15.76 -15.86
CA THR A 289 -38.30 14.62 -16.06
C THR A 289 -39.65 14.88 -15.39
N ASP A 290 -40.66 14.08 -15.70
CA ASP A 290 -42.00 14.16 -15.07
C ASP A 290 -41.93 13.83 -13.54
N ALA A 291 -40.84 13.22 -13.06
CA ALA A 291 -40.63 12.93 -11.63
C ALA A 291 -39.66 13.92 -10.93
N GLY A 292 -39.30 15.01 -11.62
CA GLY A 292 -38.37 16.05 -11.16
C GLY A 292 -37.02 15.98 -11.90
N ASP A 293 -36.05 16.75 -11.44
CA ASP A 293 -34.75 16.86 -12.09
C ASP A 293 -33.89 15.62 -11.84
N LEU A 294 -33.43 15.03 -12.94
CA LEU A 294 -32.45 13.93 -12.96
C LEU A 294 -31.06 14.53 -13.14
N CYS A 295 -30.23 14.43 -12.11
CA CYS A 295 -28.85 14.91 -12.15
C CYS A 295 -27.91 13.81 -12.65
N ILE A 296 -27.04 14.14 -13.61
CA ILE A 296 -25.97 13.26 -14.08
C ILE A 296 -24.61 13.92 -13.86
N PHE A 297 -23.59 13.11 -13.75
CA PHE A 297 -22.19 13.57 -13.78
C PHE A 297 -21.53 13.11 -15.09
N THR A 298 -20.84 14.04 -15.77
CA THR A 298 -20.06 13.72 -16.96
C THR A 298 -18.70 14.38 -16.95
N THR A 299 -17.67 13.64 -17.38
CA THR A 299 -16.33 14.18 -17.65
C THR A 299 -16.24 14.82 -19.03
N ARG A 300 -17.28 14.65 -19.86
CA ARG A 300 -17.35 15.11 -21.24
C ARG A 300 -18.58 16.03 -21.47
N PRO A 301 -18.66 17.18 -20.78
CA PRO A 301 -19.76 18.13 -21.00
C PRO A 301 -19.77 18.70 -22.44
N ASP A 302 -18.63 18.65 -23.13
CA ASP A 302 -18.50 18.98 -24.56
C ASP A 302 -19.35 18.08 -25.49
N THR A 303 -19.76 16.89 -25.04
CA THR A 303 -20.62 15.99 -25.83
C THR A 303 -22.11 16.13 -25.56
N LEU A 304 -22.56 17.10 -24.76
CA LEU A 304 -23.95 17.26 -24.31
C LEU A 304 -24.96 17.40 -25.44
N TRP A 305 -24.56 18.04 -26.55
CA TRP A 305 -25.37 18.20 -27.75
C TRP A 305 -25.54 16.89 -28.53
N GLY A 306 -24.68 15.90 -28.29
CA GLY A 306 -24.77 14.55 -28.85
C GLY A 306 -25.54 13.56 -27.99
N ALA A 307 -26.11 14.00 -26.87
CA ALA A 307 -26.88 13.12 -25.99
C ALA A 307 -28.26 12.82 -26.61
N THR A 308 -28.49 11.55 -26.97
CA THR A 308 -29.71 11.13 -27.68
C THR A 308 -30.64 10.24 -26.83
N PHE A 309 -30.19 9.74 -25.70
CA PHE A 309 -30.97 9.01 -24.69
C PHE A 309 -30.33 9.12 -23.33
N MET A 310 -31.07 8.76 -22.29
CA MET A 310 -30.61 8.65 -20.90
C MET A 310 -30.60 7.20 -20.48
N VAL A 311 -29.67 6.82 -19.62
CA VAL A 311 -29.61 5.48 -19.05
C VAL A 311 -29.50 5.56 -17.52
N LEU A 312 -30.41 4.82 -16.86
CA LEU A 312 -30.41 4.64 -15.42
C LEU A 312 -29.82 3.28 -15.03
N SER A 313 -29.10 3.25 -13.94
CA SER A 313 -28.77 1.99 -13.24
C SER A 313 -30.07 1.28 -12.81
N PRO A 314 -30.11 -0.07 -12.83
CA PRO A 314 -31.26 -0.84 -12.34
C PRO A 314 -31.67 -0.55 -10.88
N GLU A 315 -30.73 -0.02 -10.08
CA GLU A 315 -30.92 0.33 -8.69
C GLU A 315 -31.37 1.79 -8.45
N HIS A 316 -31.42 2.60 -9.52
CA HIS A 316 -31.68 4.04 -9.39
C HIS A 316 -33.11 4.32 -8.92
N PRO A 317 -33.34 5.21 -7.92
CA PRO A 317 -34.69 5.48 -7.37
C PRO A 317 -35.70 6.00 -8.40
N PHE A 318 -35.24 6.66 -9.45
CA PHE A 318 -36.11 7.15 -10.53
C PHE A 318 -36.67 6.03 -11.41
N VAL A 319 -36.11 4.83 -11.41
CA VAL A 319 -36.62 3.68 -12.16
C VAL A 319 -38.04 3.36 -11.72
N GLU A 320 -38.27 3.26 -10.42
CA GLU A 320 -39.59 3.00 -9.85
C GLU A 320 -40.58 4.15 -10.07
N ARG A 321 -40.10 5.41 -9.99
CA ARG A 321 -40.89 6.62 -10.10
C ARG A 321 -41.29 6.96 -11.53
N LEU A 322 -40.47 6.62 -12.54
CA LEU A 322 -40.66 6.95 -13.94
C LEU A 322 -41.21 5.82 -14.79
N ALA A 323 -41.11 4.55 -14.32
CA ALA A 323 -41.65 3.42 -15.08
C ALA A 323 -43.17 3.57 -15.29
N THR A 324 -43.53 3.77 -16.57
CA THR A 324 -44.95 3.91 -16.91
C THR A 324 -45.67 2.54 -16.78
N PRO A 325 -47.00 2.54 -16.52
CA PRO A 325 -47.74 1.27 -16.33
C PRO A 325 -47.57 0.28 -17.48
N ALA A 326 -47.42 0.78 -18.70
CA ALA A 326 -47.22 -0.07 -19.90
C ALA A 326 -45.89 -0.82 -19.92
N TYR A 327 -44.86 -0.29 -19.31
CA TYR A 327 -43.50 -0.86 -19.30
C TYR A 327 -43.11 -1.46 -17.96
N LYS A 328 -43.88 -1.20 -16.90
CA LYS A 328 -43.53 -1.56 -15.52
C LYS A 328 -43.13 -3.02 -15.35
N ALA A 329 -43.91 -3.94 -15.91
CA ALA A 329 -43.64 -5.37 -15.82
C ALA A 329 -42.31 -5.79 -16.47
N GLN A 330 -41.98 -5.21 -17.64
CA GLN A 330 -40.69 -5.44 -18.31
C GLN A 330 -39.52 -4.85 -17.53
N VAL A 331 -39.71 -3.66 -16.99
CA VAL A 331 -38.67 -2.97 -16.18
C VAL A 331 -38.37 -3.76 -14.93
N ASP A 332 -39.40 -4.21 -14.18
CA ASP A 332 -39.25 -4.99 -12.95
C ASP A 332 -38.56 -6.35 -13.22
N ALA A 333 -38.91 -7.02 -14.30
CA ALA A 333 -38.24 -8.26 -14.71
C ALA A 333 -36.77 -8.01 -15.07
N TYR A 334 -36.48 -6.97 -15.84
CA TYR A 334 -35.12 -6.61 -16.19
C TYR A 334 -34.25 -6.22 -14.96
N VAL A 335 -34.78 -5.38 -14.08
CA VAL A 335 -34.11 -4.98 -12.84
C VAL A 335 -33.77 -6.19 -11.96
N THR A 336 -34.72 -7.16 -11.89
CA THR A 336 -34.50 -8.40 -11.12
C THR A 336 -33.38 -9.24 -11.71
N GLU A 337 -33.32 -9.36 -13.04
CA GLU A 337 -32.25 -10.11 -13.71
C GLU A 337 -30.90 -9.39 -13.63
N ALA A 338 -30.85 -8.08 -13.88
CA ALA A 338 -29.64 -7.29 -13.84
C ALA A 338 -28.97 -7.32 -12.43
N LYS A 339 -29.75 -7.38 -11.36
CA LYS A 339 -29.24 -7.48 -9.97
C LYS A 339 -28.55 -8.81 -9.66
N ARG A 340 -28.73 -9.85 -10.49
CA ARG A 340 -28.02 -11.12 -10.35
C ARG A 340 -26.56 -11.07 -10.80
N HIS A 341 -26.21 -10.08 -11.61
CA HIS A 341 -24.87 -9.91 -12.13
C HIS A 341 -24.06 -8.96 -11.26
N SER A 342 -22.78 -9.30 -11.03
CA SER A 342 -21.85 -8.44 -10.34
C SER A 342 -21.51 -7.17 -11.15
N ASP A 343 -21.09 -6.11 -10.49
CA ASP A 343 -20.68 -4.87 -11.15
C ASP A 343 -19.56 -5.10 -12.19
N LYS A 344 -18.67 -6.08 -11.95
CA LYS A 344 -17.62 -6.48 -12.89
C LYS A 344 -18.18 -7.14 -14.14
N GLU A 345 -19.10 -8.09 -13.99
CA GLU A 345 -19.75 -8.76 -15.13
C GLU A 345 -20.54 -7.75 -15.96
N ARG A 346 -21.20 -6.80 -15.28
CA ARG A 346 -21.98 -5.73 -15.93
C ARG A 346 -21.10 -4.76 -16.70
N SER A 347 -19.88 -4.49 -16.24
CA SER A 347 -18.92 -3.56 -16.87
C SER A 347 -17.89 -4.23 -17.79
N ALA A 348 -17.95 -5.55 -18.01
CA ALA A 348 -16.98 -6.29 -18.81
C ALA A 348 -16.97 -5.81 -20.27
N GLU A 349 -15.77 -5.57 -20.81
CA GLU A 349 -15.58 -5.25 -22.22
C GLU A 349 -16.04 -6.41 -23.12
N GLY A 350 -16.68 -6.09 -24.23
CA GLY A 350 -17.18 -7.08 -25.17
C GLY A 350 -18.48 -7.79 -24.77
N ARG A 351 -19.03 -7.49 -23.59
CA ARG A 351 -20.36 -7.99 -23.22
C ARG A 351 -21.43 -7.32 -24.05
N GLU A 352 -22.38 -8.12 -24.59
CA GLU A 352 -23.53 -7.62 -25.29
C GLU A 352 -24.34 -6.67 -24.40
N LYS A 353 -24.64 -5.47 -24.90
CA LYS A 353 -25.41 -4.45 -24.15
C LYS A 353 -26.87 -4.87 -24.04
N THR A 354 -27.42 -4.81 -22.85
CA THR A 354 -28.84 -5.10 -22.57
C THR A 354 -29.51 -3.91 -21.90
N GLY A 355 -30.79 -3.78 -22.08
CA GLY A 355 -31.58 -2.71 -21.47
C GLY A 355 -33.04 -2.75 -21.83
N VAL A 356 -33.85 -1.94 -21.14
CA VAL A 356 -35.29 -1.81 -21.34
C VAL A 356 -35.68 -0.34 -21.33
N PHE A 357 -36.55 0.05 -22.24
CA PHE A 357 -37.17 1.39 -22.24
C PHE A 357 -38.17 1.50 -21.08
N ILE A 358 -38.11 2.63 -20.35
CA ILE A 358 -38.93 2.82 -19.15
C ILE A 358 -40.31 3.45 -19.43
N GLY A 359 -40.55 3.87 -20.68
CA GLY A 359 -41.78 4.56 -21.08
C GLY A 359 -41.79 6.06 -20.81
N ALA A 360 -40.69 6.63 -20.29
CA ALA A 360 -40.55 8.02 -19.94
C ALA A 360 -39.40 8.71 -20.69
N TYR A 361 -39.40 10.03 -20.66
CA TYR A 361 -38.45 10.87 -21.37
C TYR A 361 -37.85 11.90 -20.40
N ALA A 362 -36.60 12.31 -20.68
CA ALA A 362 -35.97 13.49 -20.08
C ALA A 362 -35.80 14.60 -21.12
N THR A 363 -35.88 15.83 -20.67
CA THR A 363 -35.61 17.00 -21.55
C THR A 363 -34.14 17.36 -21.45
N ASN A 364 -33.43 17.29 -22.58
CA ASN A 364 -32.05 17.74 -22.66
C ASN A 364 -31.97 19.25 -22.42
N SER A 365 -31.20 19.66 -21.44
CA SER A 365 -31.10 21.04 -20.97
C SER A 365 -30.49 22.01 -22.00
N VAL A 366 -29.75 21.53 -23.05
CA VAL A 366 -29.05 22.39 -23.98
C VAL A 366 -29.85 22.71 -25.23
N TYR A 367 -30.68 21.78 -25.76
CA TYR A 367 -31.52 22.03 -26.95
C TYR A 367 -33.00 21.70 -26.76
N CYS A 368 -33.45 21.46 -25.55
CA CYS A 368 -34.84 21.30 -25.15
C CYS A 368 -35.61 20.16 -25.85
N GLU A 369 -34.88 19.16 -26.41
CA GLU A 369 -35.51 17.95 -26.98
C GLU A 369 -35.77 16.91 -25.91
N ARG A 370 -36.88 16.17 -26.05
CA ARG A 370 -37.18 14.99 -25.19
C ARG A 370 -36.43 13.77 -25.73
N ILE A 371 -35.58 13.20 -24.85
CA ILE A 371 -34.81 11.99 -25.13
C ILE A 371 -35.31 10.84 -24.26
N PRO A 372 -35.39 9.58 -24.79
CA PRO A 372 -35.94 8.45 -24.04
C PRO A 372 -35.04 8.04 -22.86
N ILE A 373 -35.67 7.56 -21.79
CA ILE A 373 -34.97 7.04 -20.61
C ILE A 373 -35.01 5.51 -20.65
N TRP A 374 -33.83 4.92 -20.54
CA TRP A 374 -33.63 3.48 -20.51
C TRP A 374 -33.08 3.02 -19.17
N VAL A 375 -33.30 1.76 -18.82
CA VAL A 375 -32.60 1.08 -17.73
C VAL A 375 -31.64 0.09 -18.38
N ALA A 376 -30.35 0.13 -18.02
CA ALA A 376 -29.36 -0.79 -18.54
C ALA A 376 -28.33 -1.19 -17.49
N ASP A 377 -27.87 -2.41 -17.57
CA ASP A 377 -26.97 -3.02 -16.59
C ASP A 377 -25.51 -2.49 -16.64
N TYR A 378 -25.09 -1.90 -17.77
CA TYR A 378 -23.75 -1.34 -17.89
C TYR A 378 -23.58 0.02 -17.16
N VAL A 379 -24.68 0.60 -16.65
CA VAL A 379 -24.66 1.77 -15.75
C VAL A 379 -24.70 1.29 -14.31
N LEU A 380 -23.74 1.73 -13.50
CA LEU A 380 -23.60 1.30 -12.12
C LEU A 380 -24.08 2.39 -11.16
N MET A 381 -24.88 2.03 -10.16
CA MET A 381 -25.32 2.97 -9.11
C MET A 381 -24.14 3.51 -8.30
N GLY A 382 -23.08 2.75 -8.21
CA GLY A 382 -21.85 3.10 -7.48
C GLY A 382 -20.98 4.14 -8.14
N TYR A 383 -21.25 4.59 -9.39
CA TYR A 383 -20.42 5.58 -10.08
C TYR A 383 -21.28 6.78 -10.51
N GLY A 384 -20.82 7.98 -10.17
CA GLY A 384 -21.58 9.20 -10.40
C GLY A 384 -22.90 9.22 -9.64
N THR A 385 -23.97 9.57 -10.35
CA THR A 385 -25.33 9.63 -9.82
C THR A 385 -26.13 8.33 -10.05
N GLY A 386 -25.55 7.30 -10.69
CA GLY A 386 -26.29 6.14 -11.17
C GLY A 386 -27.15 6.40 -12.40
N ALA A 387 -26.98 7.56 -13.04
CA ALA A 387 -27.62 7.98 -14.27
C ALA A 387 -26.58 8.58 -15.21
N ILE A 388 -26.69 8.30 -16.51
CA ILE A 388 -25.82 8.89 -17.53
C ILE A 388 -26.66 9.49 -18.66
N MET A 389 -26.13 10.52 -19.29
CA MET A 389 -26.50 10.90 -20.65
C MET A 389 -25.73 9.98 -21.59
N ALA A 390 -26.38 9.41 -22.56
CA ALA A 390 -25.75 8.55 -23.56
C ALA A 390 -25.40 9.37 -24.83
N VAL A 391 -24.13 9.26 -25.23
CA VAL A 391 -23.54 9.99 -26.33
C VAL A 391 -22.95 9.03 -27.38
N PRO A 392 -23.76 8.33 -28.12
CA PRO A 392 -23.36 7.16 -28.93
C PRO A 392 -22.31 7.48 -30.01
N ALA A 393 -22.20 8.69 -30.48
CA ALA A 393 -21.12 9.05 -31.41
C ALA A 393 -19.73 9.15 -30.71
N HIS A 394 -19.68 9.27 -29.34
CA HIS A 394 -18.48 9.62 -28.59
C HIS A 394 -18.21 8.72 -27.37
N ASP A 395 -19.05 7.73 -27.09
CA ASP A 395 -18.83 6.65 -26.12
C ASP A 395 -19.15 5.29 -26.77
N GLN A 396 -18.19 4.36 -26.74
CA GLN A 396 -18.32 3.07 -27.43
C GLN A 396 -19.45 2.22 -26.85
N ARG A 397 -19.68 2.25 -25.53
CA ARG A 397 -20.76 1.48 -24.87
C ARG A 397 -22.12 2.00 -25.30
N ASP A 398 -22.26 3.32 -25.37
CA ASP A 398 -23.49 3.97 -25.83
C ASP A 398 -23.72 3.73 -27.31
N PHE A 399 -22.65 3.66 -28.10
CA PHE A 399 -22.72 3.36 -29.55
C PHE A 399 -23.25 1.93 -29.77
N GLU A 400 -22.69 0.95 -29.11
CA GLU A 400 -23.14 -0.46 -29.16
C GLU A 400 -24.61 -0.59 -28.75
N PHE A 401 -24.99 0.11 -27.65
CA PHE A 401 -26.36 0.15 -27.18
C PHE A 401 -27.31 0.79 -28.22
N ALA A 402 -26.93 1.97 -28.73
CA ALA A 402 -27.73 2.69 -29.71
C ALA A 402 -27.94 1.89 -31.01
N ARG A 403 -26.89 1.22 -31.51
CA ARG A 403 -26.99 0.33 -32.70
C ARG A 403 -27.91 -0.83 -32.45
N LYS A 404 -27.85 -1.48 -31.28
CA LYS A 404 -28.71 -2.60 -30.95
C LYS A 404 -30.19 -2.23 -30.86
N PHE A 405 -30.52 -1.09 -30.26
CA PHE A 405 -31.88 -0.65 -30.00
C PHE A 405 -32.43 0.35 -31.01
N GLY A 406 -31.69 0.64 -32.09
CA GLY A 406 -32.09 1.54 -33.15
C GLY A 406 -32.25 3.00 -32.72
N LEU A 407 -31.42 3.44 -31.74
CA LEU A 407 -31.46 4.81 -31.20
C LEU A 407 -30.63 5.76 -32.06
N PRO A 408 -30.96 7.07 -32.08
CA PRO A 408 -30.22 8.04 -32.86
C PRO A 408 -28.77 8.18 -32.45
N VAL A 409 -27.88 8.38 -33.43
CA VAL A 409 -26.46 8.72 -33.23
C VAL A 409 -26.23 10.12 -33.78
N ARG A 410 -25.75 11.05 -32.93
CA ARG A 410 -25.52 12.45 -33.28
C ARG A 410 -24.03 12.78 -33.05
N VAL A 411 -23.35 13.10 -34.15
CA VAL A 411 -21.93 13.48 -34.14
C VAL A 411 -21.79 14.95 -33.81
N VAL A 412 -21.07 15.27 -32.73
CA VAL A 412 -20.85 16.65 -32.24
C VAL A 412 -19.38 16.99 -32.08
N ILE A 413 -18.49 16.04 -32.39
CA ILE A 413 -17.04 16.25 -32.42
C ILE A 413 -16.47 15.60 -33.66
N LYS A 414 -15.67 16.35 -34.42
CA LYS A 414 -14.87 15.86 -35.55
C LYS A 414 -13.38 15.82 -35.21
N ALA A 415 -12.60 14.98 -35.89
CA ALA A 415 -11.20 14.69 -35.57
C ALA A 415 -10.21 15.88 -35.59
N GLY A 416 -10.57 17.01 -36.23
CA GLY A 416 -9.75 18.22 -36.32
C GLY A 416 -10.39 19.29 -37.16
N GLN A 417 -9.79 20.51 -37.20
CA GLN A 417 -10.39 21.67 -37.91
C GLN A 417 -10.63 21.41 -39.40
N GLY A 418 -9.75 20.66 -40.06
CA GLY A 418 -9.88 20.33 -41.50
C GLY A 418 -10.59 19.02 -41.80
N ALA A 419 -10.93 18.21 -40.78
CA ALA A 419 -11.56 16.92 -40.96
C ALA A 419 -13.03 17.07 -41.36
N LYS A 420 -13.52 16.19 -42.25
CA LYS A 420 -14.96 16.06 -42.47
C LYS A 420 -15.64 15.49 -41.24
N PRO A 421 -16.87 15.92 -40.92
CA PRO A 421 -17.67 15.25 -39.91
C PRO A 421 -17.84 13.76 -40.27
N LEU A 422 -17.87 12.90 -39.25
CA LEU A 422 -18.20 11.48 -39.40
C LEU A 422 -19.68 11.38 -39.81
N ASP A 423 -20.00 10.50 -40.74
CA ASP A 423 -21.38 10.17 -41.06
C ASP A 423 -21.88 9.13 -40.04
N ALA A 424 -22.87 9.51 -39.27
CA ALA A 424 -23.45 8.62 -38.23
C ALA A 424 -23.96 7.29 -38.79
N ALA A 425 -24.39 7.24 -40.07
CA ALA A 425 -24.85 6.02 -40.71
C ALA A 425 -23.70 5.06 -41.08
N GLU A 426 -22.50 5.63 -41.39
CA GLU A 426 -21.31 4.88 -41.80
C GLU A 426 -20.39 4.51 -40.65
N MET A 427 -20.65 5.03 -39.42
CA MET A 427 -19.82 4.73 -38.25
C MET A 427 -19.88 3.24 -37.86
N GLU A 428 -18.73 2.61 -37.74
CA GLU A 428 -18.55 1.27 -37.19
C GLU A 428 -18.20 1.25 -35.70
N ALA A 429 -17.67 2.37 -35.21
CA ALA A 429 -17.31 2.58 -33.80
C ALA A 429 -17.44 4.04 -33.41
N ALA A 430 -17.57 4.33 -32.12
CA ALA A 430 -17.61 5.68 -31.58
C ALA A 430 -16.25 6.38 -31.72
N TRP A 431 -16.28 7.71 -31.98
CA TRP A 431 -15.10 8.56 -31.91
C TRP A 431 -14.89 9.06 -30.49
N THR A 432 -13.98 8.44 -29.75
CA THR A 432 -13.69 8.77 -28.35
C THR A 432 -12.50 9.74 -28.17
N GLY A 433 -11.82 10.08 -29.29
CA GLY A 433 -10.63 10.95 -29.28
C GLY A 433 -10.95 12.42 -29.09
N GLU A 434 -9.88 13.23 -28.99
CA GLU A 434 -9.96 14.68 -28.99
C GLU A 434 -10.35 15.17 -30.40
N GLY A 435 -10.94 16.37 -30.48
CA GLY A 435 -11.35 16.94 -31.74
C GLY A 435 -11.87 18.39 -31.62
N VAL A 436 -12.73 18.77 -32.55
CA VAL A 436 -13.34 20.10 -32.59
C VAL A 436 -14.85 19.94 -32.59
N MET A 437 -15.53 20.69 -31.73
CA MET A 437 -16.98 20.67 -31.62
C MET A 437 -17.66 21.18 -32.92
N ILE A 438 -18.75 20.52 -33.27
CA ILE A 438 -19.66 20.87 -34.37
C ILE A 438 -21.11 20.65 -33.89
N ASP A 439 -22.08 21.29 -34.50
CA ASP A 439 -23.52 21.20 -34.18
C ASP A 439 -23.79 21.35 -32.66
N SER A 440 -23.00 22.19 -32.03
CA SER A 440 -23.00 22.42 -30.57
C SER A 440 -23.26 23.91 -30.25
N GLY A 441 -23.90 24.63 -31.14
CA GLY A 441 -24.32 26.02 -30.97
C GLY A 441 -23.15 26.96 -30.72
N PRO A 442 -23.11 27.68 -29.58
CA PRO A 442 -22.07 28.70 -29.33
C PRO A 442 -20.66 28.14 -29.18
N PHE A 443 -20.51 26.82 -29.12
CA PHE A 443 -19.23 26.13 -28.91
C PHE A 443 -18.64 25.53 -30.17
N ASP A 444 -19.30 25.67 -31.32
CA ASP A 444 -18.81 25.21 -32.61
C ASP A 444 -17.41 25.77 -32.93
N GLY A 445 -16.54 24.93 -33.43
CA GLY A 445 -15.14 25.27 -33.70
C GLY A 445 -14.20 25.26 -32.49
N THR A 446 -14.70 24.96 -31.28
CA THR A 446 -13.89 24.88 -30.07
C THR A 446 -13.23 23.51 -29.95
N SER A 447 -11.92 23.44 -29.62
CA SER A 447 -11.24 22.17 -29.35
C SER A 447 -11.70 21.55 -28.06
N THR A 448 -11.77 20.22 -28.03
CA THR A 448 -12.30 19.43 -26.89
C THR A 448 -11.77 19.83 -25.51
N PRO A 449 -10.44 19.98 -25.27
CA PRO A 449 -9.93 20.35 -23.94
C PRO A 449 -10.37 21.75 -23.47
N VAL A 450 -10.55 22.68 -24.45
CA VAL A 450 -11.04 24.03 -24.17
C VAL A 450 -12.56 24.02 -23.97
N ALA A 451 -13.26 23.21 -24.75
CA ALA A 451 -14.71 23.08 -24.72
C ALA A 451 -15.20 22.57 -23.37
N VAL A 452 -14.56 21.55 -22.77
CA VAL A 452 -14.92 21.02 -21.46
C VAL A 452 -15.01 22.14 -20.43
N LYS A 453 -14.01 23.02 -20.36
CA LYS A 453 -13.99 24.16 -19.42
C LYS A 453 -15.05 25.19 -19.73
N LYS A 454 -15.20 25.58 -21.02
CA LYS A 454 -16.14 26.61 -21.44
C LYS A 454 -17.60 26.16 -21.27
N VAL A 455 -17.91 24.90 -21.60
CA VAL A 455 -19.25 24.35 -21.43
C VAL A 455 -19.59 24.22 -19.94
N THR A 456 -18.64 23.79 -19.10
CA THR A 456 -18.86 23.73 -17.66
C THR A 456 -19.19 25.11 -17.07
N ALA A 457 -18.41 26.14 -17.42
CA ALA A 457 -18.68 27.52 -16.97
C ALA A 457 -20.06 28.02 -17.46
N TRP A 458 -20.40 27.76 -18.71
CA TRP A 458 -21.70 28.13 -19.27
C TRP A 458 -22.86 27.40 -18.58
N LEU A 459 -22.70 26.14 -18.20
CA LEU A 459 -23.71 25.39 -17.42
C LEU A 459 -23.97 26.04 -16.05
N GLU A 460 -22.93 26.53 -15.39
CA GLU A 460 -23.07 27.27 -14.12
C GLU A 460 -23.76 28.62 -14.30
N GLU A 461 -23.29 29.42 -15.26
CA GLU A 461 -23.88 30.74 -15.58
C GLU A 461 -25.36 30.66 -15.91
N THR A 462 -25.77 29.60 -16.62
CA THR A 462 -27.16 29.42 -17.04
C THR A 462 -28.01 28.63 -16.04
N GLY A 463 -27.45 28.20 -14.92
CA GLY A 463 -28.13 27.41 -13.87
C GLY A 463 -28.53 26.00 -14.30
N ARG A 464 -27.99 25.48 -15.42
CA ARG A 464 -28.29 24.15 -15.96
C ARG A 464 -27.43 23.03 -15.35
N GLY A 465 -26.32 23.40 -14.71
CA GLY A 465 -25.37 22.49 -14.09
C GLY A 465 -24.39 23.24 -13.22
N LYS A 466 -23.35 22.54 -12.78
CA LYS A 466 -22.24 23.12 -12.02
C LYS A 466 -20.97 22.29 -12.26
N GLN A 467 -19.83 22.90 -12.03
CA GLN A 467 -18.57 22.13 -11.95
C GLN A 467 -18.67 21.11 -10.81
N ALA A 468 -18.20 19.91 -11.05
CA ALA A 468 -18.22 18.86 -10.06
C ALA A 468 -16.94 18.01 -10.15
N VAL A 469 -16.52 17.53 -8.99
CA VAL A 469 -15.47 16.53 -8.84
C VAL A 469 -16.12 15.28 -8.27
N ASN A 470 -15.84 14.14 -8.87
CA ASN A 470 -16.35 12.87 -8.42
C ASN A 470 -15.19 11.90 -8.15
N TYR A 471 -15.43 10.96 -7.23
CA TYR A 471 -14.44 9.96 -6.83
C TYR A 471 -15.02 8.56 -6.97
N LYS A 472 -14.18 7.59 -7.36
CA LYS A 472 -14.53 6.16 -7.26
C LYS A 472 -14.47 5.66 -5.82
N LEU A 473 -13.57 6.24 -5.02
CA LEU A 473 -13.42 5.95 -3.60
C LEU A 473 -14.76 6.06 -2.88
N ARG A 474 -15.04 5.10 -2.00
CA ARG A 474 -16.20 5.07 -1.11
C ARG A 474 -15.73 5.22 0.34
N ASP A 475 -16.66 5.60 1.22
CA ASP A 475 -16.37 5.63 2.65
C ASP A 475 -16.02 4.23 3.17
N TRP A 476 -15.06 4.16 4.06
CA TRP A 476 -14.53 2.90 4.59
C TRP A 476 -15.50 2.27 5.57
N GLY A 477 -16.13 1.14 5.18
CA GLY A 477 -17.04 0.36 6.02
C GLY A 477 -16.28 -0.47 7.04
N ILE A 478 -16.51 -0.17 8.32
CA ILE A 478 -15.73 -0.78 9.42
C ILE A 478 -16.50 -1.86 10.19
N SER A 479 -17.82 -1.93 10.12
CA SER A 479 -18.63 -2.91 10.84
C SER A 479 -18.38 -4.33 10.38
N ARG A 480 -18.17 -5.25 11.31
CA ARG A 480 -18.07 -6.69 11.07
C ARG A 480 -19.00 -7.42 12.04
N GLN A 481 -19.77 -8.34 11.51
CA GLN A 481 -20.72 -9.18 12.27
C GLN A 481 -19.97 -10.40 12.81
N ARG A 482 -18.91 -10.11 13.57
CA ARG A 482 -17.98 -11.11 14.10
C ARG A 482 -17.67 -10.81 15.57
N TYR A 483 -17.32 -11.85 16.31
CA TYR A 483 -16.92 -11.74 17.72
C TYR A 483 -15.49 -11.18 17.86
N TRP A 484 -14.54 -11.72 17.07
CA TRP A 484 -13.12 -11.46 17.27
C TRP A 484 -12.67 -10.20 16.52
N GLY A 485 -12.94 -9.04 17.10
CA GLY A 485 -12.60 -7.72 16.60
C GLY A 485 -12.72 -6.66 17.69
N THR A 486 -12.29 -5.43 17.42
CA THR A 486 -12.40 -4.32 18.37
C THR A 486 -13.87 -3.90 18.53
N PRO A 487 -14.47 -3.95 19.72
CA PRO A 487 -15.83 -3.44 19.93
C PRO A 487 -15.94 -1.97 19.60
N ILE A 488 -17.02 -1.57 18.94
CA ILE A 488 -17.31 -0.16 18.63
C ILE A 488 -17.86 0.50 19.90
N PRO A 489 -17.26 1.61 20.40
CA PRO A 489 -17.58 2.19 21.71
C PRO A 489 -18.83 3.09 21.65
N ILE A 490 -19.96 2.52 21.27
CA ILE A 490 -21.26 3.23 21.15
C ILE A 490 -22.32 2.48 21.95
N VAL A 491 -23.23 3.23 22.57
CA VAL A 491 -24.43 2.75 23.26
C VAL A 491 -25.64 3.38 22.62
N TYR A 492 -26.67 2.60 22.34
CA TYR A 492 -27.97 3.07 21.84
C TYR A 492 -28.93 3.25 23.00
N THR A 493 -29.51 4.42 23.09
CA THR A 493 -30.56 4.77 24.05
C THR A 493 -31.85 5.16 23.31
N PRO A 494 -32.98 5.31 24.00
CA PRO A 494 -34.20 5.84 23.38
C PRO A 494 -34.02 7.20 22.70
N ASP A 495 -33.02 7.98 23.16
CA ASP A 495 -32.71 9.31 22.59
C ASP A 495 -31.65 9.24 21.47
N GLY A 496 -31.23 8.05 21.04
CA GLY A 496 -30.25 7.82 19.98
C GLY A 496 -28.89 7.29 20.47
N GLU A 497 -27.88 7.36 19.60
CA GLU A 497 -26.53 6.86 19.88
C GLU A 497 -25.77 7.75 20.85
N VAL A 498 -25.07 7.14 21.80
CA VAL A 498 -24.23 7.81 22.80
C VAL A 498 -22.83 7.18 22.77
N PRO A 499 -21.77 7.97 22.55
CA PRO A 499 -20.41 7.43 22.63
C PRO A 499 -20.04 7.10 24.08
N VAL A 500 -19.29 6.03 24.27
CA VAL A 500 -18.71 5.67 25.58
C VAL A 500 -17.70 6.73 25.99
N SER A 501 -17.69 7.11 27.27
CA SER A 501 -16.69 8.04 27.77
C SER A 501 -15.27 7.52 27.55
N PRO A 502 -14.30 8.36 27.14
CA PRO A 502 -12.89 7.94 27.07
C PRO A 502 -12.35 7.35 28.36
N ASP A 503 -12.87 7.75 29.52
CA ASP A 503 -12.45 7.22 30.83
C ASP A 503 -12.97 5.80 31.08
N ASP A 504 -14.05 5.40 30.40
CA ASP A 504 -14.65 4.07 30.52
C ASP A 504 -14.07 3.07 29.47
N LEU A 505 -13.13 3.50 28.65
CA LEU A 505 -12.44 2.61 27.71
C LEU A 505 -11.41 1.72 28.42
N PRO A 506 -11.23 0.48 27.99
CA PRO A 506 -11.83 -0.15 26.81
C PRO A 506 -13.21 -0.75 27.06
N VAL A 507 -14.11 -0.69 26.07
CA VAL A 507 -15.22 -1.63 25.98
C VAL A 507 -14.63 -3.01 25.68
N ARG A 508 -14.66 -3.91 26.65
CA ARG A 508 -13.98 -5.20 26.54
C ARG A 508 -14.84 -6.25 25.84
N LEU A 509 -14.21 -7.10 25.05
CA LEU A 509 -14.84 -8.33 24.58
C LEU A 509 -15.13 -9.24 25.77
N PRO A 510 -16.34 -9.84 25.85
CA PRO A 510 -16.66 -10.83 26.85
C PRO A 510 -15.92 -12.14 26.56
N ASP A 511 -15.47 -12.82 27.61
CA ASP A 511 -14.92 -14.18 27.47
C ASP A 511 -16.07 -15.20 27.36
N VAL A 512 -16.27 -15.73 26.15
CA VAL A 512 -17.38 -16.62 25.84
C VAL A 512 -16.92 -17.87 25.10
N SER A 513 -17.64 -18.95 25.29
CA SER A 513 -17.38 -20.25 24.64
C SER A 513 -18.11 -20.44 23.32
N HIS A 514 -19.16 -19.64 23.05
CA HIS A 514 -19.99 -19.74 21.86
C HIS A 514 -20.06 -18.37 21.18
N TYR A 515 -19.54 -18.28 19.98
CA TYR A 515 -19.43 -17.03 19.18
C TYR A 515 -19.51 -17.30 17.67
N GLU A 516 -20.20 -18.36 17.28
CA GLU A 516 -20.35 -18.71 15.87
C GLU A 516 -21.16 -17.65 15.12
N PRO A 517 -20.69 -17.20 13.93
CA PRO A 517 -21.39 -16.19 13.15
C PRO A 517 -22.72 -16.69 12.61
N THR A 518 -23.72 -15.81 12.60
CA THR A 518 -25.08 -16.10 12.12
C THR A 518 -25.21 -15.82 10.62
N ASN A 519 -26.30 -16.34 10.00
CA ASN A 519 -26.65 -15.99 8.61
C ASN A 519 -27.56 -14.76 8.52
N SER A 520 -28.07 -14.27 9.67
CA SER A 520 -29.00 -13.13 9.73
C SER A 520 -28.35 -11.79 9.43
N GLY A 521 -27.02 -11.68 9.57
CA GLY A 521 -26.31 -10.42 9.54
C GLY A 521 -26.19 -9.76 10.91
N GLU A 522 -26.58 -10.47 11.99
CA GLU A 522 -26.35 -10.03 13.37
C GLU A 522 -25.04 -10.59 13.90
N SER A 523 -24.34 -9.78 14.67
CA SER A 523 -23.12 -10.19 15.36
C SER A 523 -23.40 -11.23 16.44
N PRO A 524 -22.51 -12.23 16.68
CA PRO A 524 -22.61 -13.13 17.82
C PRO A 524 -22.70 -12.41 19.17
N LEU A 525 -22.10 -11.23 19.30
CA LEU A 525 -22.17 -10.39 20.50
C LEU A 525 -23.61 -9.97 20.86
N ALA A 526 -24.51 -9.87 19.88
CA ALA A 526 -25.92 -9.53 20.11
C ALA A 526 -26.66 -10.56 20.98
N THR A 527 -26.16 -11.79 21.05
CA THR A 527 -26.76 -12.85 21.85
C THR A 527 -26.33 -12.84 23.33
N ILE A 528 -25.35 -11.98 23.67
CA ILE A 528 -24.75 -11.94 25.01
C ILE A 528 -25.37 -10.79 25.80
N ALA A 529 -26.43 -11.08 26.54
CA ALA A 529 -27.22 -10.06 27.26
C ALA A 529 -26.37 -9.18 28.21
N GLU A 530 -25.38 -9.75 28.87
CA GLU A 530 -24.46 -9.03 29.77
C GLU A 530 -23.55 -8.05 29.05
N PHE A 531 -23.22 -8.35 27.79
CA PHE A 531 -22.48 -7.41 26.95
C PHE A 531 -23.39 -6.32 26.39
N VAL A 532 -24.57 -6.71 25.90
CA VAL A 532 -25.49 -5.80 25.21
C VAL A 532 -26.08 -4.76 26.17
N ASN A 533 -26.59 -5.21 27.30
CA ASN A 533 -27.33 -4.31 28.20
C ASN A 533 -26.38 -3.54 29.12
N VAL A 534 -26.51 -2.22 29.11
CA VAL A 534 -25.68 -1.34 29.93
C VAL A 534 -26.52 -0.25 30.58
N ALA A 535 -26.24 0.03 31.84
CA ALA A 535 -26.78 1.22 32.51
C ALA A 535 -25.76 2.36 32.37
N LEU A 536 -26.20 3.50 31.86
CA LEU A 536 -25.42 4.71 31.82
C LEU A 536 -25.35 5.38 33.19
N PRO A 537 -24.37 6.29 33.45
CA PRO A 537 -24.21 6.97 34.73
C PRO A 537 -25.45 7.73 35.20
N ASP A 538 -26.29 8.19 34.29
CA ASP A 538 -27.56 8.89 34.57
C ASP A 538 -28.75 7.94 34.89
N GLY A 539 -28.49 6.61 34.90
CA GLY A 539 -29.50 5.58 35.09
C GLY A 539 -30.24 5.14 33.82
N THR A 540 -29.98 5.75 32.68
CA THR A 540 -30.58 5.36 31.41
C THR A 540 -30.09 3.96 31.02
N VAL A 541 -30.99 3.06 30.66
CA VAL A 541 -30.67 1.75 30.11
C VAL A 541 -30.45 1.86 28.61
N GLY A 542 -29.32 1.38 28.16
CA GLY A 542 -28.94 1.37 26.76
C GLY A 542 -28.47 0.00 26.26
N HIS A 543 -28.29 -0.12 24.97
CA HIS A 543 -27.76 -1.32 24.32
C HIS A 543 -26.45 -0.97 23.61
N ARG A 544 -25.38 -1.73 23.93
CA ARG A 544 -24.09 -1.57 23.23
C ARG A 544 -24.22 -1.94 21.76
N GLU A 545 -23.41 -1.27 20.93
CA GLU A 545 -23.15 -1.74 19.57
C GLU A 545 -22.52 -3.13 19.64
N THR A 546 -23.00 -4.02 18.77
CA THR A 546 -22.60 -5.43 18.75
C THR A 546 -21.71 -5.79 17.57
N ASP A 547 -21.64 -4.94 16.55
CA ASP A 547 -20.64 -5.06 15.50
C ASP A 547 -19.24 -4.73 16.04
N THR A 548 -18.23 -5.37 15.50
CA THR A 548 -16.83 -5.07 15.79
C THR A 548 -16.19 -4.36 14.61
N MET A 549 -15.12 -3.60 14.85
CA MET A 549 -14.34 -2.99 13.78
C MET A 549 -13.51 -4.04 13.05
N GLY A 550 -13.41 -3.92 11.73
CA GLY A 550 -12.54 -4.76 10.90
C GLY A 550 -11.07 -4.63 11.30
N THR A 551 -10.27 -5.65 11.02
CA THR A 551 -8.86 -5.79 11.39
C THR A 551 -8.02 -4.55 11.06
N PHE A 552 -8.25 -3.95 9.89
CA PHE A 552 -7.50 -2.77 9.44
C PHE A 552 -7.68 -1.54 10.34
N ALA A 553 -8.73 -1.45 11.16
CA ALA A 553 -8.83 -0.39 12.16
C ALA A 553 -7.72 -0.50 13.21
N CYS A 554 -7.35 -1.72 13.64
CA CYS A 554 -6.24 -1.92 14.56
C CYS A 554 -4.88 -1.69 13.90
N SER A 555 -4.68 -2.18 12.68
CA SER A 555 -3.39 -2.11 11.99
C SER A 555 -3.13 -0.76 11.29
N SER A 556 -4.07 0.21 11.33
CA SER A 556 -3.85 1.51 10.69
C SER A 556 -3.06 2.53 11.55
N TRP A 557 -2.65 2.19 12.76
CA TRP A 557 -1.96 3.11 13.68
C TRP A 557 -0.85 2.49 14.55
N TYR A 558 -0.57 1.20 14.42
CA TYR A 558 0.37 0.46 15.27
C TYR A 558 1.80 1.04 15.24
N PHE A 559 2.20 1.65 14.12
CA PHE A 559 3.48 2.34 13.96
C PHE A 559 3.62 3.52 14.93
N LEU A 560 2.52 4.17 15.32
CA LEU A 560 2.50 5.18 16.39
C LEU A 560 2.70 4.51 17.76
N ARG A 561 2.00 3.41 18.02
CA ARG A 561 2.04 2.73 19.30
C ARG A 561 3.40 2.14 19.63
N PHE A 562 4.13 1.66 18.63
CA PHE A 562 5.49 1.16 18.81
C PHE A 562 6.47 2.19 19.38
N THR A 563 6.21 3.47 19.21
CA THR A 563 7.08 4.52 19.78
C THR A 563 6.96 4.60 21.31
N ASP A 564 5.78 4.22 21.85
CA ASP A 564 5.51 4.25 23.29
C ASP A 564 4.50 3.15 23.69
N PRO A 565 4.89 1.87 23.60
CA PRO A 565 3.95 0.73 23.69
C PRO A 565 3.35 0.50 25.06
N ARG A 566 3.97 1.03 26.13
CA ARG A 566 3.56 0.79 27.54
C ARG A 566 2.78 1.97 28.15
N ASN A 567 2.52 3.03 27.40
CA ASN A 567 1.77 4.17 27.88
C ASN A 567 0.31 3.79 28.20
N SER A 568 -0.06 3.91 29.45
CA SER A 568 -1.44 3.63 29.91
C SER A 568 -2.33 4.87 29.93
N LEU A 569 -1.73 6.06 29.80
CA LEU A 569 -2.42 7.35 29.90
C LEU A 569 -2.79 7.94 28.54
N ALA A 570 -2.04 7.60 27.48
CA ALA A 570 -2.27 8.08 26.13
C ALA A 570 -2.00 6.97 25.09
N ALA A 571 -2.50 7.15 23.88
CA ALA A 571 -2.22 6.25 22.77
C ALA A 571 -0.72 6.18 22.45
N PHE A 572 -0.02 7.29 22.64
CA PHE A 572 1.42 7.47 22.46
C PHE A 572 1.86 8.79 23.12
N ASP A 573 3.15 8.89 23.45
CA ASP A 573 3.76 10.17 23.84
C ASP A 573 4.06 11.01 22.59
N THR A 574 3.67 12.28 22.60
CA THR A 574 3.81 13.18 21.44
C THR A 574 5.28 13.50 21.12
N LYS A 575 6.19 13.49 22.11
CA LYS A 575 7.62 13.73 21.90
C LYS A 575 8.28 12.51 21.25
N GLU A 576 7.93 11.31 21.72
CA GLU A 576 8.40 10.06 21.11
C GLU A 576 7.92 9.95 19.65
N VAL A 577 6.66 10.26 19.41
CA VAL A 577 6.11 10.29 18.04
C VAL A 577 6.80 11.34 17.18
N ALA A 578 7.06 12.55 17.70
CA ALA A 578 7.75 13.60 16.94
C ALA A 578 9.22 13.26 16.63
N TYR A 579 9.88 12.46 17.47
CA TYR A 579 11.25 12.00 17.21
C TYR A 579 11.28 10.85 16.20
N TRP A 580 10.46 9.81 16.38
CA TRP A 580 10.55 8.58 15.59
C TRP A 580 9.87 8.67 14.21
N LEU A 581 8.82 9.45 14.05
CA LEU A 581 8.01 9.45 12.83
C LEU A 581 8.27 10.67 11.93
N PRO A 582 7.98 10.55 10.63
CA PRO A 582 7.44 9.36 9.95
C PRO A 582 8.42 8.18 9.95
N VAL A 583 7.87 6.96 9.73
CA VAL A 583 8.70 5.74 9.55
C VAL A 583 9.66 5.95 8.37
N ASP A 584 10.95 5.69 8.57
CA ASP A 584 11.96 5.95 7.52
C ASP A 584 11.95 4.90 6.41
N MET A 585 11.73 3.63 6.77
CA MET A 585 11.63 2.52 5.82
C MET A 585 10.51 1.57 6.24
N TYR A 586 9.55 1.38 5.38
CA TYR A 586 8.43 0.46 5.56
C TYR A 586 8.48 -0.64 4.51
N VAL A 587 8.37 -1.90 4.92
CA VAL A 587 8.52 -3.05 4.01
C VAL A 587 7.34 -4.00 4.17
N GLY A 588 6.72 -4.38 3.05
CA GLY A 588 5.58 -5.31 3.05
C GLY A 588 4.92 -5.49 1.70
N GLY A 589 3.86 -6.29 1.65
CA GLY A 589 3.20 -6.72 0.42
C GLY A 589 2.50 -5.62 -0.35
N ALA A 590 2.60 -5.64 -1.68
CA ALA A 590 1.96 -4.67 -2.57
C ALA A 590 0.42 -4.77 -2.56
N GLU A 591 -0.15 -5.90 -2.14
CA GLU A 591 -1.60 -6.11 -2.02
C GLU A 591 -2.28 -5.13 -1.06
N HIS A 592 -1.52 -4.56 -0.13
CA HIS A 592 -2.02 -3.58 0.83
C HIS A 592 -2.10 -2.15 0.31
N ALA A 593 -1.76 -1.91 -0.97
CA ALA A 593 -1.70 -0.56 -1.57
C ALA A 593 -2.99 0.25 -1.37
N VAL A 594 -4.16 -0.37 -1.58
CA VAL A 594 -5.48 0.27 -1.48
C VAL A 594 -6.26 -0.10 -0.22
N MET A 595 -5.65 -0.87 0.68
CA MET A 595 -6.20 -1.27 1.99
C MET A 595 -5.42 -0.58 3.12
N HIS A 596 -4.58 -1.33 3.84
CA HIS A 596 -3.84 -0.84 4.99
C HIS A 596 -3.09 0.48 4.74
N LEU A 597 -2.36 0.60 3.61
CA LEU A 597 -1.58 1.81 3.31
C LEU A 597 -2.47 3.04 3.13
N LEU A 598 -3.62 2.88 2.49
CA LEU A 598 -4.57 3.97 2.29
C LEU A 598 -5.23 4.39 3.63
N TYR A 599 -5.61 3.42 4.45
CA TYR A 599 -6.24 3.66 5.74
C TYR A 599 -5.28 4.29 6.76
N ALA A 600 -4.03 3.83 6.82
CA ALA A 600 -2.99 4.41 7.67
C ALA A 600 -2.71 5.88 7.31
N ARG A 601 -2.69 6.22 6.01
CA ARG A 601 -2.58 7.60 5.53
C ARG A 601 -3.77 8.45 5.94
N PHE A 602 -4.98 7.93 5.80
CA PHE A 602 -6.20 8.62 6.22
C PHE A 602 -6.18 8.91 7.73
N TRP A 603 -5.90 7.92 8.56
CA TRP A 603 -5.86 8.09 10.02
C TRP A 603 -4.78 9.08 10.45
N THR A 604 -3.61 9.02 9.82
CA THR A 604 -2.52 9.98 10.08
C THR A 604 -2.97 11.41 9.78
N LYS A 605 -3.62 11.65 8.64
CA LYS A 605 -4.13 12.99 8.28
C LYS A 605 -5.20 13.48 9.23
N ALA A 606 -6.13 12.61 9.62
CA ALA A 606 -7.18 12.97 10.55
C ALA A 606 -6.62 13.31 11.94
N LEU A 607 -5.71 12.49 12.47
CA LEU A 607 -5.05 12.77 13.75
C LEU A 607 -4.14 14.01 13.69
N HIS A 608 -3.49 14.27 12.56
CA HIS A 608 -2.76 15.52 12.35
C HIS A 608 -3.68 16.73 12.41
N ASP A 609 -4.80 16.70 11.71
CA ASP A 609 -5.78 17.82 11.69
C ASP A 609 -6.31 18.12 13.08
N LEU A 610 -6.48 17.10 13.92
CA LEU A 610 -6.95 17.22 15.31
C LEU A 610 -5.83 17.59 16.29
N GLY A 611 -4.60 17.79 15.82
CA GLY A 611 -3.47 18.26 16.62
C GLY A 611 -2.73 17.18 17.40
N HIS A 612 -2.99 15.89 17.12
CA HIS A 612 -2.31 14.78 17.79
C HIS A 612 -0.96 14.42 17.14
N LEU A 613 -0.77 14.70 15.84
CA LEU A 613 0.44 14.38 15.09
C LEU A 613 1.06 15.60 14.40
N PRO A 614 2.40 15.73 14.36
CA PRO A 614 3.07 16.84 13.69
C PRO A 614 3.36 16.59 12.20
N PHE A 615 2.98 15.45 11.62
CA PHE A 615 3.26 15.05 10.23
C PHE A 615 2.00 14.60 9.51
N LEU A 616 2.05 14.57 8.15
CA LEU A 616 0.91 14.28 7.27
C LEU A 616 0.93 12.87 6.67
N GLU A 617 2.10 12.23 6.61
CA GLU A 617 2.27 10.90 6.01
C GLU A 617 2.96 9.95 7.00
N PRO A 618 2.47 8.71 7.14
CA PRO A 618 3.00 7.77 8.13
C PRO A 618 4.36 7.17 7.76
N PHE A 619 4.60 6.93 6.45
CA PHE A 619 5.72 6.16 5.93
C PHE A 619 6.46 6.96 4.85
N GLN A 620 7.74 7.29 5.10
CA GLN A 620 8.54 8.09 4.16
C GLN A 620 8.90 7.28 2.92
N ARG A 621 9.47 6.10 3.12
CA ARG A 621 9.86 5.17 2.05
C ARG A 621 9.13 3.84 2.20
N LEU A 622 8.72 3.29 1.07
CA LEU A 622 8.11 1.96 0.98
C LEU A 622 8.90 1.09 0.01
N ARG A 623 9.09 -0.18 0.37
CA ARG A 623 9.59 -1.22 -0.54
C ARG A 623 8.71 -2.45 -0.44
N ASN A 624 8.46 -3.07 -1.59
CA ASN A 624 7.63 -4.27 -1.66
C ASN A 624 8.49 -5.45 -2.08
N GLN A 625 8.49 -6.50 -1.27
CA GLN A 625 9.21 -7.72 -1.60
C GLN A 625 8.53 -8.49 -2.74
N GLY A 626 9.34 -9.08 -3.60
CA GLY A 626 8.89 -10.07 -4.57
C GLY A 626 8.44 -11.36 -3.88
N MET A 627 7.46 -12.01 -4.46
CA MET A 627 6.88 -13.24 -3.92
C MET A 627 7.85 -14.43 -4.12
N ILE A 628 8.09 -15.22 -3.08
CA ILE A 628 8.73 -16.51 -3.21
C ILE A 628 7.68 -17.53 -3.64
N LEU A 629 7.86 -18.09 -4.84
CA LEU A 629 7.00 -19.10 -5.42
C LEU A 629 7.46 -20.51 -4.98
N ALA A 630 6.58 -21.47 -5.11
CA ALA A 630 6.93 -22.88 -4.95
C ALA A 630 8.04 -23.29 -5.96
N PRO A 631 8.77 -24.39 -5.74
CA PRO A 631 9.88 -24.80 -6.61
C PRO A 631 9.50 -25.00 -8.09
N ASP A 632 8.23 -25.22 -8.39
CA ASP A 632 7.70 -25.32 -9.76
C ASP A 632 7.62 -23.97 -10.49
N GLY A 633 7.83 -22.86 -9.79
CA GLY A 633 7.81 -21.50 -10.32
C GLY A 633 6.44 -20.97 -10.76
N LYS A 634 5.36 -21.71 -10.53
CA LYS A 634 4.03 -21.37 -11.02
C LYS A 634 3.10 -20.84 -9.92
N GLU A 635 3.22 -21.39 -8.73
CA GLU A 635 2.27 -21.14 -7.66
C GLU A 635 2.90 -20.48 -6.43
N LYS A 636 2.12 -19.65 -5.77
CA LYS A 636 2.45 -19.16 -4.43
C LYS A 636 2.48 -20.34 -3.46
N MET A 637 3.46 -20.36 -2.55
CA MET A 637 3.42 -21.26 -1.41
C MET A 637 2.17 -20.98 -0.56
N SER A 638 1.43 -22.05 -0.26
CA SER A 638 0.18 -21.95 0.49
C SER A 638 0.01 -23.17 1.39
N LYS A 639 -0.41 -22.95 2.62
CA LYS A 639 -0.66 -24.01 3.61
C LYS A 639 -1.75 -24.97 3.15
N SER A 640 -2.77 -24.47 2.47
CA SER A 640 -3.87 -25.29 1.91
C SER A 640 -3.42 -26.26 0.83
N LYS A 641 -2.27 -25.97 0.17
CA LYS A 641 -1.68 -26.81 -0.88
C LYS A 641 -0.59 -27.74 -0.35
N GLY A 642 -0.17 -27.58 0.90
CA GLY A 642 0.89 -28.40 1.51
C GLY A 642 2.28 -28.20 0.89
N ASN A 643 2.52 -27.07 0.21
CA ASN A 643 3.76 -26.76 -0.49
C ASN A 643 4.62 -25.67 0.20
N VAL A 644 4.34 -25.39 1.48
CA VAL A 644 5.07 -24.41 2.28
C VAL A 644 6.39 -25.03 2.75
N ILE A 645 7.48 -24.28 2.57
CA ILE A 645 8.79 -24.57 3.16
C ILE A 645 8.96 -23.66 4.37
N THR A 646 9.30 -24.26 5.52
CA THR A 646 9.45 -23.53 6.78
C THR A 646 10.90 -23.13 7.03
N PRO A 647 11.15 -22.02 7.75
CA PRO A 647 12.52 -21.70 8.16
C PRO A 647 13.13 -22.76 9.08
N ASP A 648 12.32 -23.49 9.86
CA ASP A 648 12.79 -24.57 10.74
C ASP A 648 13.50 -25.67 9.95
N GLU A 649 12.89 -26.14 8.87
CA GLU A 649 13.46 -27.18 8.00
C GLU A 649 14.78 -26.73 7.37
N VAL A 650 14.82 -25.49 6.88
CA VAL A 650 16.02 -24.96 6.22
C VAL A 650 17.16 -24.72 7.21
N VAL A 651 16.84 -24.16 8.39
CA VAL A 651 17.85 -23.89 9.43
C VAL A 651 18.39 -25.21 10.00
N GLU A 652 17.55 -26.22 10.19
CA GLU A 652 18.00 -27.53 10.67
C GLU A 652 19.01 -28.18 9.71
N GLU A 653 18.84 -28.01 8.40
CA GLU A 653 19.73 -28.61 7.41
C GLU A 653 20.97 -27.75 7.10
N TRP A 654 20.80 -26.42 6.98
CA TRP A 654 21.81 -25.52 6.41
C TRP A 654 22.33 -24.44 7.36
N GLY A 655 21.62 -24.17 8.47
CA GLY A 655 21.89 -23.06 9.39
C GLY A 655 21.17 -21.75 9.01
N ALA A 656 21.00 -20.90 10.01
CA ALA A 656 20.27 -19.64 9.88
C ALA A 656 20.98 -18.65 8.92
N ASP A 657 22.31 -18.52 9.02
CA ASP A 657 23.07 -17.62 8.16
C ASP A 657 23.03 -18.04 6.68
N ALA A 658 22.93 -19.36 6.39
CA ALA A 658 22.79 -19.84 5.04
C ALA A 658 21.40 -19.48 4.45
N LEU A 659 20.32 -19.62 5.24
CA LEU A 659 18.99 -19.16 4.86
C LEU A 659 18.99 -17.64 4.59
N ARG A 660 19.51 -16.84 5.52
CA ARG A 660 19.57 -15.38 5.41
C ARG A 660 20.28 -14.91 4.14
N THR A 661 21.47 -15.44 3.90
CA THR A 661 22.27 -15.08 2.71
C THR A 661 21.60 -15.52 1.42
N TYR A 662 20.91 -16.65 1.41
CA TYR A 662 20.18 -17.12 0.24
C TYR A 662 18.97 -16.26 -0.08
N GLU A 663 18.16 -15.89 0.92
CA GLU A 663 17.01 -15.00 0.75
C GLU A 663 17.40 -13.66 0.12
N MET A 664 18.56 -13.14 0.46
CA MET A 664 19.09 -11.93 -0.15
C MET A 664 19.65 -12.14 -1.56
N PHE A 665 20.25 -13.28 -1.82
CA PHE A 665 20.98 -13.56 -3.07
C PHE A 665 20.10 -14.04 -4.22
N ILE A 666 18.96 -14.68 -3.94
CA ILE A 666 18.15 -15.44 -4.91
C ILE A 666 17.69 -14.60 -6.12
N SER A 667 17.37 -13.33 -5.95
CA SER A 667 16.94 -12.40 -7.01
C SER A 667 17.00 -10.94 -6.53
N ASP A 668 16.69 -10.02 -7.43
CA ASP A 668 16.33 -8.65 -7.03
C ASP A 668 15.19 -8.67 -6.01
N PHE A 669 15.22 -7.73 -5.03
CA PHE A 669 14.30 -7.73 -3.90
C PHE A 669 12.82 -7.69 -4.30
N GLU A 670 12.49 -6.92 -5.33
CA GLU A 670 11.11 -6.71 -5.80
C GLU A 670 10.64 -7.81 -6.77
N GLN A 671 11.54 -8.67 -7.23
CA GLN A 671 11.23 -9.71 -8.22
C GLN A 671 10.66 -10.97 -7.58
N ALA A 672 9.52 -11.43 -8.09
CA ALA A 672 9.00 -12.75 -7.75
C ALA A 672 9.92 -13.85 -8.32
N THR A 673 10.22 -14.88 -7.51
CA THR A 673 11.18 -15.91 -7.88
C THR A 673 10.81 -17.28 -7.28
N PRO A 674 11.05 -18.39 -7.98
CA PRO A 674 10.85 -19.73 -7.43
C PRO A 674 11.95 -20.06 -6.40
N TRP A 675 11.55 -20.75 -5.33
CA TRP A 675 12.51 -21.32 -4.39
C TRP A 675 13.37 -22.39 -5.05
N ASN A 676 14.70 -22.34 -4.83
CA ASN A 676 15.65 -23.28 -5.37
C ASN A 676 16.68 -23.73 -4.32
N THR A 677 16.52 -24.92 -3.81
CA THR A 677 17.41 -25.50 -2.79
C THR A 677 18.87 -25.66 -3.27
N ASN A 678 19.12 -25.83 -4.58
CA ASN A 678 20.49 -25.88 -5.10
C ASN A 678 21.24 -24.55 -4.93
N GLY A 679 20.54 -23.42 -4.99
CA GLY A 679 21.09 -22.10 -4.72
C GLY A 679 21.54 -21.95 -3.27
N LEU A 680 20.78 -22.52 -2.34
CA LEU A 680 21.10 -22.53 -0.92
C LEU A 680 22.44 -23.24 -0.64
N ALA A 681 22.71 -24.39 -1.29
CA ALA A 681 24.01 -25.07 -1.21
C ALA A 681 25.17 -24.17 -1.69
N GLY A 682 24.91 -23.25 -2.62
CA GLY A 682 25.90 -22.28 -3.09
C GLY A 682 26.31 -21.28 -2.02
N THR A 683 25.35 -20.65 -1.36
CA THR A 683 25.59 -19.69 -0.27
C THR A 683 26.22 -20.37 0.94
N HIS A 684 25.77 -21.58 1.30
CA HIS A 684 26.38 -22.39 2.35
C HIS A 684 27.87 -22.66 2.09
N ARG A 685 28.25 -23.05 0.85
CA ARG A 685 29.68 -23.27 0.50
C ARG A 685 30.49 -21.99 0.58
N TRP A 686 29.92 -20.86 0.17
CA TRP A 686 30.58 -19.55 0.30
C TRP A 686 30.81 -19.18 1.76
N LEU A 687 29.81 -19.30 2.64
CA LEU A 687 29.96 -19.00 4.07
C LEU A 687 31.05 -19.86 4.71
N ARG A 688 31.14 -21.15 4.37
CA ARG A 688 32.23 -22.00 4.83
C ARG A 688 33.60 -21.48 4.40
N ARG A 689 33.75 -21.04 3.14
CA ARG A 689 34.99 -20.44 2.66
C ARG A 689 35.31 -19.12 3.38
N ALA A 690 34.30 -18.28 3.61
CA ALA A 690 34.48 -17.05 4.38
C ALA A 690 34.93 -17.35 5.83
N TRP A 691 34.34 -18.33 6.47
CA TRP A 691 34.77 -18.81 7.78
C TRP A 691 36.24 -19.26 7.81
N GLU A 692 36.62 -20.09 6.86
CA GLU A 692 38.01 -20.61 6.73
C GLU A 692 38.99 -19.44 6.57
N ILE A 693 38.79 -18.51 5.63
CA ILE A 693 39.72 -17.41 5.38
C ILE A 693 39.81 -16.41 6.55
N LEU A 694 38.75 -16.27 7.32
CA LEU A 694 38.70 -15.38 8.48
C LEU A 694 39.44 -15.94 9.70
N LEU A 695 39.51 -17.27 9.86
CA LEU A 695 40.10 -17.93 11.02
C LEU A 695 41.49 -18.52 10.77
N GLU A 696 41.87 -18.73 9.52
CA GLU A 696 43.17 -19.33 9.21
C GLU A 696 44.32 -18.34 9.48
N PRO A 697 45.34 -18.78 10.27
CA PRO A 697 46.58 -18.03 10.38
C PRO A 697 47.38 -18.23 9.12
N ALA A 698 47.42 -17.29 8.22
CA ALA A 698 48.25 -17.40 7.04
C ALA A 698 49.70 -16.98 7.33
N CYS A 699 50.63 -17.76 6.82
CA CYS A 699 52.04 -17.33 6.77
C CYS A 699 52.16 -16.24 5.72
N ARG A 700 52.62 -15.03 6.09
CA ARG A 700 52.71 -13.86 5.22
C ARG A 700 54.15 -13.66 4.75
N PRO A 701 54.34 -13.15 3.54
CA PRO A 701 55.68 -12.81 3.05
C PRO A 701 56.27 -11.62 3.83
N THR A 702 57.59 -11.57 3.86
CA THR A 702 58.28 -10.32 4.30
C THR A 702 58.03 -9.25 3.28
N PRO A 703 57.60 -8.02 3.70
CA PRO A 703 57.31 -6.93 2.75
C PRO A 703 58.51 -6.61 1.82
N ASP A 704 58.22 -6.51 0.53
CA ASP A 704 59.11 -6.04 -0.54
C ASP A 704 58.31 -5.26 -1.60
N ALA A 705 58.94 -4.81 -2.68
CA ALA A 705 58.28 -4.01 -3.72
C ALA A 705 57.11 -4.73 -4.40
N THR A 706 57.09 -6.05 -4.49
CA THR A 706 55.98 -6.85 -5.04
C THR A 706 54.84 -6.94 -4.03
N THR A 707 55.14 -7.06 -2.75
CA THR A 707 54.19 -7.03 -1.65
C THR A 707 53.48 -5.68 -1.60
N ASP A 708 54.24 -4.55 -1.75
CA ASP A 708 53.67 -3.19 -1.74
C ASP A 708 52.59 -3.01 -2.86
N GLN A 709 52.81 -3.56 -4.03
CA GLN A 709 51.81 -3.50 -5.12
C GLN A 709 50.61 -4.37 -4.83
N ALA A 710 50.85 -5.55 -4.29
CA ALA A 710 49.77 -6.46 -3.90
C ALA A 710 48.89 -5.86 -2.77
N ASP A 711 49.55 -5.20 -1.78
CA ASP A 711 48.86 -4.50 -0.70
C ASP A 711 47.98 -3.35 -1.22
N ARG A 712 48.49 -2.51 -2.14
CA ARG A 712 47.70 -1.44 -2.77
C ARG A 712 46.47 -2.01 -3.50
N ASN A 713 46.67 -3.14 -4.20
CA ASN A 713 45.56 -3.77 -4.90
C ASN A 713 44.52 -4.34 -3.94
N LEU A 714 44.93 -4.99 -2.85
CA LEU A 714 43.98 -5.53 -1.85
C LEU A 714 43.26 -4.40 -1.11
N ARG A 715 43.94 -3.33 -0.71
CA ARG A 715 43.32 -2.17 -0.07
C ARG A 715 42.29 -1.50 -1.01
N ARG A 716 42.62 -1.41 -2.32
CA ARG A 716 41.64 -0.92 -3.30
C ARG A 716 40.38 -1.81 -3.34
N TRP A 717 40.51 -3.12 -3.39
CA TRP A 717 39.41 -4.08 -3.32
C TRP A 717 38.60 -3.88 -2.04
N THR A 718 39.26 -3.74 -0.90
CA THR A 718 38.63 -3.51 0.41
C THR A 718 37.75 -2.27 0.40
N HIS A 719 38.31 -1.10 0.05
CA HIS A 719 37.57 0.17 0.09
C HIS A 719 36.46 0.23 -0.98
N LYS A 720 36.71 -0.33 -2.17
CA LYS A 720 35.70 -0.44 -3.23
C LYS A 720 34.53 -1.32 -2.80
N THR A 721 34.81 -2.42 -2.11
CA THR A 721 33.77 -3.35 -1.61
C THR A 721 32.97 -2.69 -0.48
N ILE A 722 33.61 -2.02 0.49
CA ILE A 722 32.92 -1.32 1.56
C ILE A 722 31.96 -0.28 0.96
N ARG A 723 32.44 0.56 0.04
CA ARG A 723 31.60 1.56 -0.65
C ARG A 723 30.41 0.94 -1.34
N LYS A 724 30.66 -0.12 -2.14
CA LYS A 724 29.60 -0.78 -2.90
C LYS A 724 28.58 -1.46 -2.01
N VAL A 725 28.99 -2.20 -1.01
CA VAL A 725 28.11 -2.89 -0.06
C VAL A 725 27.25 -1.87 0.71
N SER A 726 27.83 -0.77 1.16
CA SER A 726 27.11 0.32 1.84
C SER A 726 26.01 0.89 0.94
N GLN A 727 26.35 1.26 -0.29
CA GLN A 727 25.38 1.81 -1.26
C GLN A 727 24.30 0.79 -1.65
N ASP A 728 24.64 -0.48 -1.72
CA ASP A 728 23.70 -1.54 -2.10
C ASP A 728 22.74 -1.88 -0.96
N ILE A 729 23.18 -1.85 0.30
CA ILE A 729 22.28 -2.00 1.47
C ILE A 729 21.28 -0.83 1.51
N GLU A 730 21.75 0.40 1.41
CA GLU A 730 20.90 1.60 1.43
C GLU A 730 19.93 1.64 0.24
N GLY A 731 20.36 1.08 -0.91
CA GLY A 731 19.58 0.98 -2.15
C GLY A 731 18.69 -0.26 -2.24
N PHE A 732 18.62 -1.10 -1.21
CA PHE A 732 17.85 -2.36 -1.20
C PHE A 732 18.26 -3.36 -2.30
N ARG A 733 19.56 -3.34 -2.71
CA ARG A 733 20.12 -4.25 -3.72
C ARG A 733 20.88 -5.40 -3.07
N PHE A 734 20.19 -6.20 -2.28
CA PHE A 734 20.81 -7.24 -1.45
C PHE A 734 21.50 -8.36 -2.23
N ASN A 735 20.99 -8.70 -3.42
CA ASN A 735 21.65 -9.67 -4.31
C ASN A 735 23.06 -9.22 -4.71
N THR A 736 23.25 -7.93 -4.95
CA THR A 736 24.57 -7.36 -5.25
C THR A 736 25.44 -7.18 -4.00
N VAL A 737 24.86 -7.01 -2.83
CA VAL A 737 25.60 -7.10 -1.54
C VAL A 737 26.27 -8.48 -1.45
N ILE A 738 25.49 -9.56 -1.59
CA ILE A 738 26.00 -10.91 -1.45
C ILE A 738 27.05 -11.23 -2.53
N SER A 739 26.79 -10.89 -3.80
CA SER A 739 27.78 -11.14 -4.86
C SER A 739 29.07 -10.36 -4.65
N SER A 740 29.00 -9.11 -4.17
CA SER A 740 30.19 -8.31 -3.86
C SER A 740 31.03 -8.91 -2.72
N LEU A 741 30.37 -9.42 -1.69
CA LEU A 741 31.05 -10.14 -0.59
C LEU A 741 31.68 -11.46 -1.06
N MET A 742 31.03 -12.19 -1.99
CA MET A 742 31.57 -13.39 -2.62
C MET A 742 32.83 -13.08 -3.45
N GLU A 743 32.77 -12.02 -4.27
CA GLU A 743 33.91 -11.54 -5.06
C GLU A 743 35.07 -11.11 -4.17
N PHE A 744 34.76 -10.37 -3.09
CA PHE A 744 35.80 -9.96 -2.13
C PHE A 744 36.41 -11.14 -1.39
N THR A 745 35.64 -12.18 -1.04
CA THR A 745 36.15 -13.43 -0.47
C THR A 745 37.13 -14.10 -1.44
N ASN A 746 36.81 -14.12 -2.76
CA ASN A 746 37.73 -14.68 -3.77
C ASN A 746 39.03 -13.84 -3.85
N ALA A 747 38.92 -12.50 -3.87
CA ALA A 747 40.10 -11.65 -3.91
C ALA A 747 41.02 -11.86 -2.69
N LEU A 748 40.45 -12.12 -1.49
CA LEU A 748 41.23 -12.49 -0.31
C LEU A 748 41.98 -13.81 -0.49
N TYR A 749 41.34 -14.86 -1.05
CA TYR A 749 41.99 -16.15 -1.34
C TYR A 749 43.13 -15.99 -2.35
N ASP A 750 42.93 -15.20 -3.40
CA ASP A 750 43.95 -14.94 -4.42
C ASP A 750 45.12 -14.13 -3.89
N SER A 751 44.87 -13.19 -2.97
CA SER A 751 45.89 -12.28 -2.44
C SER A 751 46.65 -12.81 -1.21
N GLN A 752 46.09 -13.75 -0.45
CA GLN A 752 46.56 -14.16 0.87
C GLN A 752 48.04 -14.51 1.00
N LYS A 753 48.65 -15.01 -0.08
CA LYS A 753 50.08 -15.44 -0.11
C LYS A 753 51.03 -14.34 -0.60
N HIS A 754 50.48 -13.20 -1.03
CA HIS A 754 51.25 -12.15 -1.73
C HIS A 754 51.21 -10.80 -1.05
N VAL A 755 50.45 -10.66 0.02
CA VAL A 755 50.20 -9.39 0.76
C VAL A 755 50.80 -9.42 2.15
N SER A 756 51.08 -8.25 2.71
CA SER A 756 51.50 -8.09 4.09
C SER A 756 50.45 -8.54 5.10
N GLU A 757 50.89 -8.86 6.31
CA GLU A 757 49.98 -9.14 7.45
C GLU A 757 49.03 -8.00 7.73
N GLU A 758 49.51 -6.74 7.62
CA GLU A 758 48.72 -5.54 7.88
C GLU A 758 47.56 -5.39 6.86
N ALA A 759 47.88 -5.42 5.57
CA ALA A 759 46.84 -5.27 4.53
C ALA A 759 45.83 -6.41 4.55
N PHE A 760 46.25 -7.63 4.87
CA PHE A 760 45.33 -8.75 4.98
C PHE A 760 44.44 -8.65 6.23
N THR A 761 44.99 -8.23 7.35
CA THR A 761 44.24 -8.01 8.59
C THR A 761 43.17 -6.95 8.39
N GLU A 762 43.53 -5.82 7.77
CA GLU A 762 42.59 -4.76 7.37
C GLU A 762 41.43 -5.31 6.51
N ALA A 763 41.76 -6.06 5.49
CA ALA A 763 40.78 -6.60 4.54
C ALA A 763 39.87 -7.66 5.18
N THR A 764 40.40 -8.56 6.00
CA THR A 764 39.61 -9.58 6.72
C THR A 764 38.75 -8.99 7.82
N GLU A 765 39.20 -7.95 8.49
CA GLU A 765 38.38 -7.22 9.48
C GLU A 765 37.24 -6.48 8.80
N ALA A 766 37.50 -5.84 7.66
CA ALA A 766 36.46 -5.22 6.85
C ALA A 766 35.42 -6.23 6.36
N LEU A 767 35.84 -7.39 5.86
CA LEU A 767 34.93 -8.46 5.46
C LEU A 767 34.07 -8.92 6.64
N LEU A 768 34.67 -9.14 7.81
CA LEU A 768 33.97 -9.61 9.00
C LEU A 768 32.93 -8.59 9.48
N LEU A 769 33.25 -7.31 9.50
CA LEU A 769 32.31 -6.24 9.84
C LEU A 769 31.16 -6.13 8.82
N MET A 770 31.45 -6.28 7.50
CA MET A 770 30.40 -6.28 6.47
C MET A 770 29.51 -7.54 6.52
N LEU A 771 30.04 -8.67 7.00
CA LEU A 771 29.25 -9.88 7.22
C LEU A 771 28.32 -9.80 8.44
N ALA A 772 28.62 -8.96 9.43
CA ALA A 772 27.84 -8.88 10.66
C ALA A 772 26.33 -8.65 10.45
N PRO A 773 25.83 -7.77 9.58
CA PRO A 773 24.41 -7.68 9.27
C PRO A 773 23.87 -8.87 8.49
N VAL A 774 24.68 -9.47 7.60
CA VAL A 774 24.28 -10.44 6.60
C VAL A 774 24.21 -11.87 7.17
N ALA A 775 25.29 -12.27 7.86
CA ALA A 775 25.48 -13.57 8.51
C ALA A 775 25.86 -13.38 9.97
N PRO A 776 24.90 -12.90 10.80
CA PRO A 776 25.19 -12.37 12.13
C PRO A 776 25.75 -13.40 13.11
N PHE A 777 25.32 -14.64 13.04
CA PHE A 777 25.79 -15.68 13.93
C PHE A 777 27.25 -16.05 13.67
N MET A 778 27.59 -16.25 12.39
CA MET A 778 28.94 -16.54 11.98
C MET A 778 29.89 -15.38 12.32
N ALA A 779 29.45 -14.17 12.05
CA ALA A 779 30.27 -12.98 12.32
C ALA A 779 30.57 -12.82 13.83
N GLU A 780 29.56 -13.00 14.70
CA GLU A 780 29.74 -12.93 16.15
C GLU A 780 30.67 -14.04 16.65
N GLU A 781 30.50 -15.28 16.17
CA GLU A 781 31.34 -16.40 16.57
C GLU A 781 32.79 -16.21 16.13
N VAL A 782 33.05 -15.72 14.91
CA VAL A 782 34.41 -15.39 14.45
C VAL A 782 35.02 -14.26 15.29
N TRP A 783 34.23 -13.25 15.61
CA TRP A 783 34.64 -12.12 16.46
C TRP A 783 35.06 -12.57 17.85
N ASP A 784 34.27 -13.44 18.49
CA ASP A 784 34.56 -14.05 19.78
C ASP A 784 35.83 -14.92 19.74
N ARG A 785 35.98 -15.76 18.73
CA ARG A 785 37.20 -16.61 18.54
C ARG A 785 38.47 -15.81 18.30
N LYS A 786 38.36 -14.58 17.77
CA LYS A 786 39.48 -13.64 17.65
C LYS A 786 39.72 -12.84 18.95
N HIS A 787 39.04 -13.19 20.04
CA HIS A 787 39.18 -12.54 21.35
C HIS A 787 38.93 -11.02 21.29
N ARG A 788 38.02 -10.57 20.45
CA ARG A 788 37.61 -9.18 20.34
C ARG A 788 36.53 -8.84 21.36
N THR A 789 36.37 -7.54 21.67
CA THR A 789 35.35 -7.07 22.61
C THR A 789 33.94 -7.35 22.07
N TYR A 790 33.12 -8.02 22.83
CA TYR A 790 31.72 -8.30 22.53
C TYR A 790 30.90 -7.01 22.45
N SER A 791 29.97 -6.81 21.52
CA SER A 791 29.58 -7.64 20.37
C SER A 791 30.06 -6.99 19.07
N ILE A 792 30.22 -7.78 17.99
CA ILE A 792 30.51 -7.25 16.67
C ILE A 792 29.40 -6.32 16.19
N HIS A 793 28.15 -6.54 16.59
CA HIS A 793 27.01 -5.71 16.23
C HIS A 793 27.00 -4.31 16.89
N GLN A 794 27.89 -4.07 17.84
CA GLN A 794 28.12 -2.77 18.48
C GLN A 794 29.35 -2.05 17.91
N GLN A 795 30.06 -2.67 16.97
CA GLN A 795 31.21 -2.05 16.34
C GLN A 795 30.78 -1.08 15.24
N ALA A 796 31.63 -0.12 14.93
CA ALA A 796 31.38 0.83 13.85
C ALA A 796 31.45 0.12 12.49
N TRP A 797 30.56 0.50 11.59
CA TRP A 797 30.64 0.09 10.18
C TRP A 797 31.95 0.54 9.57
N PRO A 798 32.65 -0.28 8.76
CA PRO A 798 33.94 0.09 8.21
C PRO A 798 33.81 1.30 7.30
N ALA A 799 34.71 2.26 7.50
CA ALA A 799 34.81 3.44 6.64
C ALA A 799 35.62 3.09 5.37
N TYR A 800 35.33 3.78 4.29
CA TYR A 800 36.13 3.69 3.07
C TYR A 800 36.72 5.04 2.69
N ASP A 801 37.91 4.99 2.06
CA ASP A 801 38.56 6.12 1.45
C ASP A 801 38.23 6.19 -0.03
N GLU A 802 37.66 7.29 -0.50
CA GLU A 802 37.25 7.48 -1.90
C GLU A 802 38.46 7.41 -2.86
N ALA A 803 39.64 7.90 -2.45
CA ALA A 803 40.81 7.85 -3.26
C ALA A 803 41.34 6.42 -3.46
N LEU A 804 41.28 5.61 -2.39
CA LEU A 804 41.63 4.18 -2.46
C LEU A 804 40.59 3.35 -3.19
N ALA A 805 39.32 3.75 -3.08
CA ALA A 805 38.21 3.07 -3.78
C ALA A 805 38.15 3.41 -5.28
N ALA A 806 38.91 4.40 -5.76
CA ALA A 806 38.93 4.78 -7.17
C ALA A 806 39.65 3.72 -8.02
N ASP A 807 39.10 3.42 -9.18
CA ASP A 807 39.77 2.57 -10.17
C ASP A 807 40.93 3.36 -10.81
N GLU A 808 42.11 2.79 -10.87
CA GLU A 808 43.24 3.36 -11.61
C GLU A 808 43.02 3.26 -13.11
N GLU A 809 42.42 2.18 -13.53
CA GLU A 809 42.08 1.92 -14.91
C GLU A 809 40.58 1.57 -15.07
N ILE A 810 40.01 2.03 -16.15
CA ILE A 810 38.65 1.69 -16.56
C ILE A 810 38.67 0.98 -17.92
N THR A 811 37.75 0.04 -18.10
CA THR A 811 37.54 -0.60 -19.42
C THR A 811 36.34 0.03 -20.11
N LEU A 812 36.60 0.88 -21.11
CA LEU A 812 35.57 1.46 -21.95
C LEU A 812 35.12 0.49 -23.04
N VAL A 813 33.81 0.35 -23.20
CA VAL A 813 33.23 -0.37 -24.34
C VAL A 813 33.25 0.56 -25.55
N LEU A 814 33.91 0.12 -26.63
CA LEU A 814 33.97 0.86 -27.89
C LEU A 814 32.84 0.42 -28.80
N GLN A 815 32.04 1.36 -29.23
CA GLN A 815 30.92 1.13 -30.15
C GLN A 815 31.10 1.97 -31.43
N VAL A 816 30.63 1.43 -32.54
CA VAL A 816 30.46 2.16 -33.80
C VAL A 816 29.03 1.96 -34.25
N ASN A 817 28.27 3.08 -34.43
CA ASN A 817 26.85 3.07 -34.72
C ASN A 817 26.03 2.17 -33.75
N GLY A 818 26.32 2.24 -32.44
CA GLY A 818 25.64 1.49 -31.38
C GLY A 818 26.05 0.00 -31.28
N LYS A 819 26.87 -0.54 -32.15
CA LYS A 819 27.36 -1.93 -32.10
C LYS A 819 28.73 -2.00 -31.42
N VAL A 820 28.87 -2.90 -30.44
CA VAL A 820 30.15 -3.13 -29.75
C VAL A 820 31.20 -3.62 -30.73
N ARG A 821 32.37 -3.00 -30.76
CA ARG A 821 33.49 -3.30 -31.66
C ARG A 821 34.77 -3.68 -30.92
N GLY A 822 34.87 -3.29 -29.67
CA GLY A 822 36.05 -3.59 -28.85
C GLY A 822 35.87 -3.13 -27.40
N ARG A 823 36.88 -3.39 -26.61
CA ARG A 823 37.06 -2.89 -25.26
C ARG A 823 38.45 -2.26 -25.15
N LEU A 824 38.57 -1.20 -24.42
CA LEU A 824 39.83 -0.47 -24.25
C LEU A 824 40.04 -0.16 -22.77
N THR A 825 41.09 -0.72 -22.18
CA THR A 825 41.51 -0.39 -20.82
C THR A 825 42.38 0.87 -20.86
N MET A 826 42.08 1.82 -20.00
CA MET A 826 42.76 3.10 -19.90
C MET A 826 42.71 3.66 -18.49
N PRO A 827 43.62 4.57 -18.12
CA PRO A 827 43.58 5.25 -16.83
C PRO A 827 42.22 5.91 -16.56
N ALA A 828 41.71 5.76 -15.33
CA ALA A 828 40.39 6.26 -14.97
C ALA A 828 40.30 7.79 -14.89
N ASN A 829 41.43 8.44 -14.69
CA ASN A 829 41.57 9.91 -14.57
C ASN A 829 41.68 10.67 -15.91
N LEU A 830 41.55 9.94 -17.06
CA LEU A 830 41.58 10.59 -18.36
C LEU A 830 40.38 11.51 -18.56
N SER A 831 40.62 12.66 -19.12
CA SER A 831 39.58 13.59 -19.51
C SER A 831 38.71 13.01 -20.64
N GLU A 832 37.50 13.54 -20.81
CA GLU A 832 36.60 13.14 -21.90
C GLU A 832 37.29 13.29 -23.28
N GLN A 833 38.11 14.36 -23.44
CA GLN A 833 38.79 14.62 -24.69
C GLN A 833 39.86 13.55 -24.99
N GLU A 834 40.60 13.13 -23.98
CA GLU A 834 41.61 12.09 -24.09
C GLU A 834 40.96 10.73 -24.34
N ALA A 835 39.89 10.40 -23.60
CA ALA A 835 39.14 9.17 -23.79
C ALA A 835 38.57 9.03 -25.21
N ARG A 836 38.02 10.12 -25.76
CA ARG A 836 37.55 10.17 -27.15
C ARG A 836 38.70 10.00 -28.15
N SER A 837 39.84 10.64 -27.90
CA SER A 837 41.04 10.57 -28.78
C SER A 837 41.58 9.13 -28.83
N VAL A 838 41.78 8.51 -27.67
CA VAL A 838 42.28 7.12 -27.57
C VAL A 838 41.33 6.13 -28.18
N ALA A 839 40.02 6.33 -27.99
CA ALA A 839 38.97 5.47 -28.61
C ALA A 839 39.01 5.57 -30.15
N LEU A 840 39.18 6.77 -30.72
CA LEU A 840 39.29 6.96 -32.16
C LEU A 840 40.58 6.38 -32.76
N GLN A 841 41.65 6.34 -31.97
CA GLN A 841 42.91 5.72 -32.37
C GLN A 841 42.92 4.19 -32.27
N SER A 842 41.97 3.62 -31.53
CA SER A 842 41.85 2.20 -31.34
C SER A 842 41.62 1.49 -32.70
N GLU A 843 42.39 0.42 -32.92
CA GLU A 843 42.25 -0.45 -34.14
C GLU A 843 40.84 -0.99 -34.32
N ALA A 844 40.18 -1.32 -33.18
CA ALA A 844 38.81 -1.81 -33.15
C ALA A 844 37.79 -0.80 -33.69
N VAL A 845 38.03 0.49 -33.50
CA VAL A 845 37.20 1.56 -34.06
C VAL A 845 37.62 1.89 -35.49
N ARG A 846 38.92 2.07 -35.74
CA ARG A 846 39.48 2.41 -37.09
C ARG A 846 39.02 1.45 -38.17
N ARG A 847 39.03 0.17 -37.92
CA ARG A 847 38.58 -0.85 -38.89
C ARG A 847 37.11 -0.69 -39.32
N HIS A 848 36.31 0.04 -38.56
CA HIS A 848 34.89 0.19 -38.85
C HIS A 848 34.53 1.65 -39.25
N LEU A 849 35.50 2.53 -39.34
CA LEU A 849 35.34 3.87 -39.86
C LEU A 849 35.44 3.91 -41.38
N ASP A 850 36.08 2.91 -42.03
CA ASP A 850 36.28 2.78 -43.49
C ASP A 850 36.69 4.09 -44.13
N GLY A 851 37.57 4.90 -43.46
CA GLY A 851 38.01 6.20 -43.97
C GLY A 851 37.04 7.35 -43.76
N HIS A 852 35.83 7.10 -43.21
CA HIS A 852 34.86 8.14 -42.92
C HIS A 852 35.24 8.95 -41.69
N THR A 853 34.94 10.24 -41.68
CA THR A 853 35.09 11.10 -40.51
C THR A 853 33.86 10.92 -39.61
N PRO A 854 34.05 10.70 -38.28
CA PRO A 854 32.93 10.60 -37.38
C PRO A 854 32.03 11.84 -37.38
N LYS A 855 30.73 11.65 -37.47
CA LYS A 855 29.73 12.72 -37.34
C LYS A 855 29.57 13.15 -35.89
N LYS A 856 29.67 12.19 -34.97
CA LYS A 856 29.52 12.44 -33.54
C LYS A 856 30.27 11.37 -32.75
N VAL A 857 30.90 11.78 -31.65
CA VAL A 857 31.51 10.85 -30.67
C VAL A 857 30.83 11.09 -29.34
N ILE A 858 30.14 10.07 -28.83
CA ILE A 858 29.39 10.11 -27.56
C ILE A 858 30.22 9.37 -26.53
N TYR A 859 30.62 10.05 -25.49
CA TYR A 859 31.31 9.50 -24.34
C TYR A 859 30.36 9.37 -23.14
N VAL A 860 30.26 8.20 -22.57
CA VAL A 860 29.60 7.95 -21.29
C VAL A 860 30.70 7.65 -20.28
N PRO A 861 30.93 8.54 -19.29
CA PRO A 861 32.01 8.40 -18.34
C PRO A 861 32.11 7.01 -17.71
N GLY A 862 33.30 6.42 -17.74
CA GLY A 862 33.57 5.11 -17.17
C GLY A 862 32.90 3.90 -17.83
N LYS A 863 32.09 4.09 -18.89
CA LYS A 863 31.28 3.01 -19.48
C LYS A 863 31.60 2.74 -20.95
N LEU A 864 31.43 3.72 -21.80
CA LEU A 864 31.57 3.51 -23.23
C LEU A 864 31.94 4.77 -24.04
N VAL A 865 32.51 4.54 -25.23
CA VAL A 865 32.58 5.53 -26.30
C VAL A 865 31.85 4.98 -27.50
N ASN A 866 30.83 5.71 -27.99
CA ASN A 866 30.12 5.37 -29.21
C ASN A 866 30.44 6.37 -30.31
N VAL A 867 31.00 5.90 -31.40
CA VAL A 867 31.37 6.67 -32.58
C VAL A 867 30.25 6.49 -33.61
N VAL A 868 29.66 7.61 -34.04
CA VAL A 868 28.61 7.65 -35.07
C VAL A 868 29.23 8.13 -36.37
N VAL A 869 29.11 7.34 -37.40
CA VAL A 869 29.66 7.61 -38.77
C VAL A 869 28.53 7.99 -39.74
#